data_52a2020ef345239cbde8547b82bf90fb
#
_entry.id   52a2020ef345239cbde8547b82bf90fb
#
_cell.length_a   1.000
_cell.length_b   1.000
_cell.length_c   1.000
_cell.angle_alpha   90.00
_cell.angle_beta   90.00
_cell.angle_gamma   90.00
#
_symmetry.space_group_name_H-M   'P 1'
#
loop_
_entity.id
_entity.type
_entity.pdbx_description
1 polymer ?
#
loop_
_entity_poly.entity_id
_entity_poly.type
_entity_poly.pdbx_seq_one_letter_code
_entity_poly.pdbx_strand_id
1 'polypeptide(L)'
;MRTRWLNRSREITGAVAVMAAFALALGPSPLKAQTGTLTGTITAVSTGQPVNGVQVTVEGTNFGSLSNTAGRFVVIGVPAGTYTIQALSVGYRTETTETTITSGGTATADFSMTVAAVNLDEIVVTGTAGAVERRKIGTAVASLDVSSIAEAQPIESFSQILEGRIPGVRSVGTVGGVGTSRVLKVRGTDSFSLGQRPMIYIDGVRVDTQGSEWVYAAGGSTTCCAFSGGAGEDRLSDLNPEEIDRVEVLKGPAASTLYGSEASGGVIQIFTKRGRSNSPANFTLSSSVGYNRHRENFPTHLRSEFSGPDGTVAWDPNETLIENGLINTYDLTVDGGGEEVTYFVSGGFSYEEGSIKPNDQKRGNMRVNLNWTASENMTIGVTSGYVRNRIWSLQSGNNWLGIYTNALLTNPLNATKDEPYGGGLDVTVADGKAISTYSDTDRWTGSINLNWTPLPNFTHKATVGLDALNDQKSRTLPFGRHYTYIGKNGERNIGYRNTRVFTGDYLATLDYSLGDVLSFFGDIGGSLAFGGQGYWNVQSYSMATGKDFAGEGVTTVGGAARSYGGESFSEDINLGAFVQNRFDLSNDLFVTAAVRIDGNSAFGVNYGFQLYPKADVAYNLPVNSIPVVSSAKLRAAIGMAGKAPGAFASFQTYSPNTVLEDLAGVRPSNPGNDMLEPENKVEQEVGLDLGLFDDRIGIISTYYNAKTQNALLGIALPPSEGFSSSQQRNVGEIQNQGFEFQFNATALDVGFLRWQTGFNYEWNENKILDLGETAYADSIPVYAANMENGACNSAATCDVVASWIHINRLGGFREGYPIGAIFRRGVIGWDPT
;
A
#
# COMPACT_ATOMS: atom_id res chain seq x y z
N MET A 1 12.70 16.31 28.95
CA MET A 1 11.79 15.83 27.90
C MET A 1 11.04 14.55 28.29
N ARG A 2 11.71 13.49 28.78
CA ARG A 2 11.04 12.23 29.20
C ARG A 2 9.89 12.40 30.20
N THR A 3 9.98 13.31 31.14
CA THR A 3 9.01 13.51 32.21
C THR A 3 7.69 14.20 31.78
N ARG A 4 7.71 15.04 30.77
CA ARG A 4 6.48 15.66 30.22
C ARG A 4 5.70 14.70 29.32
N TRP A 5 6.38 13.80 28.65
CA TRP A 5 5.79 12.79 27.76
C TRP A 5 5.10 11.67 28.55
N LEU A 6 5.73 11.21 29.62
CA LEU A 6 5.15 10.20 30.51
C LEU A 6 3.88 10.67 31.23
N ASN A 7 3.71 11.97 31.46
CA ASN A 7 2.48 12.50 32.03
C ASN A 7 1.34 12.56 30.99
N ARG A 8 1.61 12.89 29.71
CA ARG A 8 0.58 12.87 28.66
C ARG A 8 0.17 11.43 28.28
N SER A 9 1.10 10.49 28.24
CA SER A 9 0.76 9.07 28.00
C SER A 9 -0.09 8.49 29.13
N ARG A 10 0.08 8.94 30.37
CA ARG A 10 -0.76 8.52 31.51
C ARG A 10 -2.20 9.03 31.42
N GLU A 11 -2.42 10.22 30.91
CA GLU A 11 -3.79 10.75 30.70
C GLU A 11 -4.50 10.04 29.54
N ILE A 12 -3.78 9.69 28.48
CA ILE A 12 -4.31 8.94 27.33
C ILE A 12 -4.57 7.46 27.69
N THR A 13 -3.69 6.84 28.46
CA THR A 13 -3.88 5.47 28.96
C THR A 13 -5.06 5.40 29.94
N GLY A 14 -5.30 6.46 30.71
CA GLY A 14 -6.47 6.60 31.58
C GLY A 14 -7.79 6.63 30.82
N ALA A 15 -7.85 7.34 29.69
CA ALA A 15 -9.07 7.44 28.87
C ALA A 15 -9.41 6.11 28.16
N VAL A 16 -8.41 5.37 27.68
CA VAL A 16 -8.61 4.05 27.07
C VAL A 16 -9.01 3.00 28.12
N ALA A 17 -8.43 3.06 29.32
CA ALA A 17 -8.80 2.16 30.42
C ALA A 17 -10.20 2.43 30.96
N VAL A 18 -10.68 3.68 30.97
CA VAL A 18 -12.04 4.04 31.40
C VAL A 18 -13.07 3.58 30.35
N MET A 19 -12.77 3.67 29.04
CA MET A 19 -13.64 3.12 28.00
C MET A 19 -13.72 1.60 28.03
N ALA A 20 -12.61 0.90 28.26
CA ALA A 20 -12.59 -0.55 28.43
C ALA A 20 -13.34 -1.03 29.70
N ALA A 21 -13.26 -0.29 30.80
CA ALA A 21 -13.97 -0.60 32.04
C ALA A 21 -15.48 -0.36 31.94
N PHE A 22 -15.92 0.63 31.15
CA PHE A 22 -17.35 0.88 30.93
C PHE A 22 -18.04 -0.17 30.05
N ALA A 23 -17.30 -0.77 29.11
CA ALA A 23 -17.78 -1.86 28.24
C ALA A 23 -17.96 -3.19 28.99
N LEU A 24 -17.23 -3.39 30.09
CA LEU A 24 -17.29 -4.62 30.89
C LEU A 24 -18.40 -4.63 31.96
N ALA A 25 -19.04 -3.49 32.24
CA ALA A 25 -20.00 -3.36 33.35
C ALA A 25 -21.48 -3.60 32.96
N LEU A 26 -21.80 -3.84 31.69
CA LEU A 26 -23.17 -4.03 31.21
C LEU A 26 -23.41 -5.43 30.63
N GLY A 27 -23.17 -6.48 31.41
CA GLY A 27 -23.48 -7.85 31.02
C GLY A 27 -24.93 -8.23 31.41
N PRO A 28 -25.86 -8.45 30.46
CA PRO A 28 -27.08 -9.16 30.75
C PRO A 28 -26.86 -10.66 30.84
N SER A 29 -27.53 -11.32 31.73
CA SER A 29 -27.52 -12.80 31.88
C SER A 29 -28.11 -13.46 30.63
N PRO A 30 -27.48 -14.54 30.09
CA PRO A 30 -27.93 -15.18 28.87
C PRO A 30 -29.26 -15.92 29.08
N LEU A 31 -30.30 -15.45 28.40
CA LEU A 31 -31.45 -16.29 28.08
C LEU A 31 -31.01 -17.30 27.05
N LYS A 32 -31.11 -18.61 27.35
CA LYS A 32 -30.82 -19.67 26.37
C LYS A 32 -31.81 -19.55 25.20
N ALA A 33 -31.35 -19.03 24.08
CA ALA A 33 -32.10 -19.06 22.83
C ALA A 33 -32.16 -20.54 22.37
N GLN A 34 -33.34 -20.96 21.89
CA GLN A 34 -33.50 -22.28 21.25
C GLN A 34 -32.98 -22.15 19.83
N THR A 35 -31.87 -22.82 19.51
CA THR A 35 -31.17 -22.70 18.22
C THR A 35 -31.36 -23.93 17.36
N GLY A 36 -31.22 -23.77 16.03
CA GLY A 36 -31.18 -24.85 15.05
C GLY A 36 -29.96 -24.73 14.12
N THR A 37 -29.85 -25.63 13.16
CA THR A 37 -28.77 -25.71 12.17
C THR A 37 -29.34 -25.44 10.78
N LEU A 38 -28.64 -24.63 9.98
CA LEU A 38 -28.94 -24.44 8.56
C LEU A 38 -27.84 -25.11 7.73
N THR A 39 -28.20 -25.88 6.73
CA THR A 39 -27.28 -26.56 5.81
C THR A 39 -27.76 -26.38 4.38
N GLY A 40 -26.90 -26.63 3.40
CA GLY A 40 -27.28 -26.61 2.00
C GLY A 40 -26.11 -26.85 1.05
N THR A 41 -26.43 -26.83 -0.24
CA THR A 41 -25.47 -26.95 -1.34
C THR A 41 -25.58 -25.79 -2.30
N ILE A 42 -24.46 -25.36 -2.83
CA ILE A 42 -24.35 -24.24 -3.75
C ILE A 42 -23.73 -24.72 -5.06
N THR A 43 -24.44 -24.48 -6.16
CA THR A 43 -24.02 -24.88 -7.50
C THR A 43 -24.07 -23.68 -8.45
N ALA A 44 -23.22 -23.67 -9.48
CA ALA A 44 -23.30 -22.68 -10.54
C ALA A 44 -24.37 -23.08 -11.57
N VAL A 45 -25.30 -22.17 -11.90
CA VAL A 45 -26.39 -22.43 -12.87
C VAL A 45 -25.83 -22.87 -14.22
N SER A 46 -24.76 -22.27 -14.69
CA SER A 46 -24.18 -22.51 -16.02
C SER A 46 -23.51 -23.88 -16.18
N THR A 47 -22.95 -24.43 -15.09
CA THR A 47 -22.13 -25.64 -15.14
C THR A 47 -22.70 -26.79 -14.31
N GLY A 48 -23.61 -26.51 -13.37
CA GLY A 48 -24.08 -27.46 -12.36
C GLY A 48 -23.00 -27.91 -11.37
N GLN A 49 -21.80 -27.33 -11.46
CA GLN A 49 -20.69 -27.66 -10.57
C GLN A 49 -20.83 -26.96 -9.23
N PRO A 50 -20.32 -27.55 -8.14
CA PRO A 50 -20.32 -26.92 -6.84
C PRO A 50 -19.48 -25.62 -6.85
N VAL A 51 -19.99 -24.57 -6.20
CA VAL A 51 -19.29 -23.30 -6.05
C VAL A 51 -18.67 -23.24 -4.65
N ASN A 52 -17.37 -23.08 -4.64
CA ASN A 52 -16.55 -23.02 -3.43
C ASN A 52 -16.39 -21.60 -2.93
N GLY A 53 -16.29 -21.42 -1.59
CA GLY A 53 -15.99 -20.12 -0.98
C GLY A 53 -17.15 -19.13 -1.00
N VAL A 54 -18.37 -19.55 -1.29
CA VAL A 54 -19.57 -18.71 -1.24
C VAL A 54 -19.88 -18.41 0.22
N GLN A 55 -20.00 -17.13 0.56
CA GLN A 55 -20.44 -16.70 1.87
C GLN A 55 -21.96 -16.83 1.98
N VAL A 56 -22.42 -17.67 2.91
CA VAL A 56 -23.84 -17.79 3.25
C VAL A 56 -24.09 -17.03 4.54
N THR A 57 -25.06 -16.11 4.52
CA THR A 57 -25.44 -15.31 5.67
C THR A 57 -26.93 -15.45 5.97
N VAL A 58 -27.28 -15.39 7.23
CA VAL A 58 -28.68 -15.32 7.70
C VAL A 58 -29.01 -13.86 7.93
N GLU A 59 -29.85 -13.27 7.07
CA GLU A 59 -30.16 -11.85 7.06
C GLU A 59 -30.73 -11.37 8.42
N GLY A 60 -30.31 -10.21 8.87
CA GLY A 60 -30.69 -9.67 10.18
C GLY A 60 -29.95 -10.31 11.36
N THR A 61 -28.97 -11.19 11.09
CA THR A 61 -28.16 -11.86 12.13
C THR A 61 -26.67 -11.81 11.76
N ASN A 62 -25.80 -12.25 12.70
CA ASN A 62 -24.38 -12.43 12.40
C ASN A 62 -24.01 -13.89 12.10
N PHE A 63 -24.98 -14.74 11.86
CA PHE A 63 -24.76 -16.14 11.52
C PHE A 63 -24.44 -16.28 10.05
N GLY A 64 -23.39 -17.04 9.75
CA GLY A 64 -22.98 -17.31 8.38
C GLY A 64 -21.88 -18.38 8.32
N SER A 65 -21.63 -18.86 7.12
CA SER A 65 -20.60 -19.87 6.84
C SER A 65 -20.11 -19.72 5.40
N LEU A 66 -18.97 -20.33 5.07
CA LEU A 66 -18.47 -20.43 3.69
C LEU A 66 -18.78 -21.83 3.13
N SER A 67 -19.12 -21.91 1.84
CA SER A 67 -19.23 -23.20 1.16
C SER A 67 -17.86 -23.85 0.97
N ASN A 68 -17.81 -25.17 1.07
CA ASN A 68 -16.62 -25.97 0.81
C ASN A 68 -16.46 -26.32 -0.68
N THR A 69 -15.41 -27.08 -1.03
CA THR A 69 -15.14 -27.53 -2.42
C THR A 69 -16.24 -28.38 -3.05
N ALA A 70 -17.09 -29.01 -2.24
CA ALA A 70 -18.29 -29.71 -2.70
C ALA A 70 -19.53 -28.82 -2.73
N GLY A 71 -19.36 -27.48 -2.60
CA GLY A 71 -20.44 -26.51 -2.55
C GLY A 71 -21.28 -26.56 -1.27
N ARG A 72 -20.92 -27.36 -0.27
CA ARG A 72 -21.70 -27.51 0.95
C ARG A 72 -21.36 -26.47 1.99
N PHE A 73 -22.39 -25.96 2.68
CA PHE A 73 -22.22 -25.07 3.84
C PHE A 73 -23.04 -25.56 5.03
N VAL A 74 -22.67 -25.14 6.22
CA VAL A 74 -23.40 -25.39 7.47
C VAL A 74 -23.29 -24.15 8.35
N VAL A 75 -24.43 -23.64 8.82
CA VAL A 75 -24.52 -22.54 9.79
C VAL A 75 -25.20 -23.11 11.05
N ILE A 76 -24.48 -23.15 12.15
CA ILE A 76 -24.95 -23.68 13.42
C ILE A 76 -25.37 -22.58 14.38
N GLY A 77 -26.21 -22.91 15.35
CA GLY A 77 -26.55 -21.99 16.41
C GLY A 77 -27.53 -20.88 16.02
N VAL A 78 -28.19 -20.98 14.85
CA VAL A 78 -29.16 -19.95 14.40
C VAL A 78 -30.42 -20.04 15.27
N PRO A 79 -30.89 -18.92 15.88
CA PRO A 79 -32.14 -18.94 16.65
C PRO A 79 -33.31 -19.43 15.83
N ALA A 80 -34.28 -20.10 16.47
CA ALA A 80 -35.47 -20.55 15.78
C ALA A 80 -36.27 -19.32 15.26
N GLY A 81 -36.61 -19.36 13.97
CA GLY A 81 -37.29 -18.27 13.27
C GLY A 81 -37.33 -18.48 11.76
N THR A 82 -38.03 -17.63 11.05
CA THR A 82 -38.00 -17.59 9.58
C THR A 82 -37.05 -16.45 9.15
N TYR A 83 -36.09 -16.78 8.30
CA TYR A 83 -35.03 -15.89 7.87
C TYR A 83 -34.87 -15.93 6.37
N THR A 84 -34.50 -14.81 5.79
CA THR A 84 -33.92 -14.76 4.46
C THR A 84 -32.46 -15.24 4.55
N ILE A 85 -32.13 -16.28 3.83
CA ILE A 85 -30.75 -16.79 3.72
C ILE A 85 -30.17 -16.25 2.41
N GLN A 86 -28.98 -15.70 2.49
CA GLN A 86 -28.33 -15.04 1.37
C GLN A 86 -27.01 -15.76 1.05
N ALA A 87 -26.78 -16.11 -0.22
CA ALA A 87 -25.53 -16.67 -0.73
C ALA A 87 -24.80 -15.64 -1.60
N LEU A 88 -23.58 -15.26 -1.20
CA LEU A 88 -22.77 -14.22 -1.81
C LEU A 88 -21.41 -14.76 -2.24
N SER A 89 -20.97 -14.40 -3.44
CA SER A 89 -19.62 -14.69 -3.92
C SER A 89 -19.20 -13.64 -4.95
N VAL A 90 -17.93 -13.25 -4.95
CA VAL A 90 -17.39 -12.33 -5.97
C VAL A 90 -17.54 -12.96 -7.34
N GLY A 91 -18.05 -12.18 -8.31
CA GLY A 91 -18.30 -12.69 -9.67
C GLY A 91 -19.61 -13.46 -9.86
N TYR A 92 -20.41 -13.63 -8.80
CA TYR A 92 -21.74 -14.23 -8.86
C TYR A 92 -22.80 -13.25 -8.38
N ARG A 93 -24.00 -13.39 -8.93
CA ARG A 93 -25.19 -12.69 -8.41
C ARG A 93 -25.56 -13.27 -7.06
N THR A 94 -25.93 -12.41 -6.13
CA THR A 94 -26.45 -12.83 -4.85
C THR A 94 -27.80 -13.53 -5.01
N GLU A 95 -27.90 -14.71 -4.45
CA GLU A 95 -29.12 -15.49 -4.43
C GLU A 95 -29.69 -15.53 -3.00
N THR A 96 -31.01 -15.40 -2.87
CA THR A 96 -31.68 -15.41 -1.58
C THR A 96 -32.79 -16.44 -1.54
N THR A 97 -33.01 -17.06 -0.38
CA THR A 97 -34.12 -17.97 -0.13
C THR A 97 -34.64 -17.79 1.29
N GLU A 98 -35.96 -17.88 1.46
CA GLU A 98 -36.58 -17.83 2.78
C GLU A 98 -36.62 -19.20 3.41
N THR A 99 -36.11 -19.37 4.63
CA THR A 99 -36.03 -20.66 5.31
C THR A 99 -36.43 -20.56 6.78
N THR A 100 -37.28 -21.48 7.24
CA THR A 100 -37.69 -21.55 8.64
C THR A 100 -36.80 -22.51 9.42
N ILE A 101 -36.09 -21.99 10.43
CA ILE A 101 -35.22 -22.76 11.32
C ILE A 101 -36.01 -23.09 12.59
N THR A 102 -36.08 -24.41 12.92
CA THR A 102 -36.77 -24.87 14.12
C THR A 102 -35.77 -25.20 15.23
N SER A 103 -36.19 -25.01 16.48
CA SER A 103 -35.36 -25.33 17.64
C SER A 103 -34.87 -26.79 17.63
N GLY A 104 -33.55 -26.99 17.71
CA GLY A 104 -32.90 -28.32 17.63
C GLY A 104 -33.01 -29.00 16.27
N GLY A 105 -33.64 -28.37 15.25
CA GLY A 105 -33.83 -28.93 13.92
C GLY A 105 -32.72 -28.49 12.94
N THR A 106 -32.67 -29.22 11.79
CA THR A 106 -31.83 -28.85 10.68
C THR A 106 -32.72 -28.39 9.51
N ALA A 107 -32.54 -27.17 9.06
CA ALA A 107 -33.15 -26.59 7.87
C ALA A 107 -32.20 -26.68 6.69
N THR A 108 -32.73 -26.82 5.47
CA THR A 108 -31.91 -26.91 4.25
C THR A 108 -32.25 -25.77 3.32
N ALA A 109 -31.21 -25.10 2.78
CA ALA A 109 -31.31 -24.05 1.76
C ALA A 109 -30.25 -24.30 0.67
N ASP A 110 -30.70 -24.68 -0.51
CA ASP A 110 -29.82 -24.91 -1.66
C ASP A 110 -29.86 -23.67 -2.59
N PHE A 111 -28.70 -23.33 -3.16
CA PHE A 111 -28.55 -22.17 -4.04
C PHE A 111 -28.00 -22.57 -5.40
N SER A 112 -28.49 -21.87 -6.42
CA SER A 112 -28.01 -21.96 -7.79
C SER A 112 -27.49 -20.57 -8.20
N MET A 113 -26.17 -20.39 -8.15
CA MET A 113 -25.52 -19.11 -8.36
C MET A 113 -25.37 -18.78 -9.84
N THR A 114 -25.76 -17.56 -10.21
CA THR A 114 -25.58 -17.02 -11.57
C THR A 114 -24.38 -16.08 -11.60
N VAL A 115 -23.54 -16.17 -12.63
CA VAL A 115 -22.37 -15.30 -12.79
C VAL A 115 -22.80 -13.87 -13.08
N ALA A 116 -22.22 -12.91 -12.38
CA ALA A 116 -22.47 -11.48 -12.55
C ALA A 116 -21.16 -10.70 -12.73
N ALA A 117 -21.12 -9.80 -13.71
CA ALA A 117 -19.97 -8.94 -13.96
C ALA A 117 -19.90 -7.72 -13.00
N VAL A 118 -21.03 -7.33 -12.42
CA VAL A 118 -21.15 -6.37 -11.30
C VAL A 118 -22.09 -6.96 -10.27
N ASN A 119 -21.64 -7.04 -9.04
CA ASN A 119 -22.46 -7.49 -7.92
C ASN A 119 -22.65 -6.30 -6.96
N LEU A 120 -23.85 -5.71 -6.93
CA LEU A 120 -24.20 -4.64 -6.01
C LEU A 120 -24.48 -5.13 -4.59
N ASP A 121 -24.70 -6.43 -4.42
CA ASP A 121 -24.92 -7.03 -3.11
C ASP A 121 -23.60 -7.60 -2.52
N GLU A 122 -22.49 -7.41 -3.21
CA GLU A 122 -21.15 -7.74 -2.68
C GLU A 122 -20.91 -7.04 -1.34
N ILE A 123 -20.48 -7.80 -0.34
CA ILE A 123 -20.14 -7.25 0.97
C ILE A 123 -18.74 -6.66 0.93
N VAL A 124 -18.68 -5.37 1.21
CA VAL A 124 -17.43 -4.61 1.38
C VAL A 124 -17.23 -4.36 2.86
N VAL A 125 -16.03 -4.61 3.34
CA VAL A 125 -15.66 -4.45 4.76
C VAL A 125 -14.91 -3.13 4.98
N THR A 126 -14.24 -2.66 3.95
CA THR A 126 -13.32 -1.53 4.03
C THR A 126 -14.02 -0.20 3.72
N GLY A 127 -13.67 0.85 4.48
CA GLY A 127 -14.24 2.20 4.27
C GLY A 127 -15.64 2.38 4.80
N THR A 128 -16.20 1.34 5.41
CA THR A 128 -17.47 1.32 6.09
C THR A 128 -17.27 0.89 7.53
N ALA A 129 -18.10 1.36 8.42
CA ALA A 129 -18.08 0.92 9.80
C ALA A 129 -18.78 -0.45 9.92
N GLY A 130 -18.13 -1.49 9.43
CA GLY A 130 -18.61 -2.86 9.40
C GLY A 130 -18.73 -3.42 7.98
N ALA A 131 -19.23 -4.64 7.85
CA ALA A 131 -19.51 -5.27 6.57
C ALA A 131 -20.83 -4.71 6.00
N VAL A 132 -20.78 -4.12 4.80
CA VAL A 132 -21.90 -3.43 4.16
C VAL A 132 -22.01 -3.84 2.71
N GLU A 133 -23.23 -4.06 2.24
CA GLU A 133 -23.48 -4.33 0.83
C GLU A 133 -23.05 -3.13 -0.04
N ARG A 134 -22.39 -3.40 -1.14
CA ARG A 134 -21.89 -2.40 -2.09
C ARG A 134 -22.99 -1.43 -2.57
N ARG A 135 -24.25 -1.92 -2.70
CA ARG A 135 -25.40 -1.09 -3.10
C ARG A 135 -25.67 0.07 -2.11
N LYS A 136 -25.31 -0.07 -0.83
CA LYS A 136 -25.52 0.92 0.23
C LYS A 136 -24.39 1.93 0.38
N ILE A 137 -23.29 1.79 -0.40
CA ILE A 137 -22.08 2.60 -0.30
C ILE A 137 -22.07 3.67 -1.38
N GLY A 138 -22.00 4.95 -0.97
CA GLY A 138 -21.94 6.09 -1.89
C GLY A 138 -20.53 6.43 -2.39
N THR A 139 -19.47 5.79 -1.86
CA THR A 139 -18.08 6.03 -2.21
C THR A 139 -17.51 4.98 -3.17
N ALA A 140 -16.44 5.35 -3.91
CA ALA A 140 -15.75 4.43 -4.81
C ALA A 140 -14.85 3.46 -4.02
N VAL A 141 -15.29 2.21 -3.90
CA VAL A 141 -14.50 1.11 -3.37
C VAL A 141 -14.31 0.05 -4.46
N ALA A 142 -13.07 -0.36 -4.68
CA ALA A 142 -12.76 -1.47 -5.58
C ALA A 142 -12.41 -2.71 -4.77
N SER A 143 -12.95 -3.85 -5.17
CA SER A 143 -12.63 -5.17 -4.64
C SER A 143 -12.06 -6.04 -5.76
N LEU A 144 -11.05 -6.83 -5.46
CA LEU A 144 -10.38 -7.73 -6.39
C LEU A 144 -10.20 -9.09 -5.73
N ASP A 145 -10.81 -10.11 -6.32
CA ASP A 145 -10.64 -11.51 -5.93
C ASP A 145 -9.27 -12.00 -6.43
N VAL A 146 -8.32 -12.12 -5.52
CA VAL A 146 -6.96 -12.56 -5.83
C VAL A 146 -6.89 -14.07 -5.97
N SER A 147 -7.71 -14.80 -5.21
CA SER A 147 -7.75 -16.27 -5.29
C SER A 147 -8.08 -16.74 -6.70
N SER A 148 -9.11 -16.17 -7.34
CA SER A 148 -9.50 -16.53 -8.69
C SER A 148 -8.45 -16.13 -9.75
N ILE A 149 -7.74 -15.04 -9.53
CA ILE A 149 -6.65 -14.60 -10.43
C ILE A 149 -5.45 -15.53 -10.31
N ALA A 150 -5.06 -15.92 -9.09
CA ALA A 150 -3.95 -16.83 -8.84
C ALA A 150 -4.21 -18.25 -9.40
N GLU A 151 -5.45 -18.71 -9.37
CA GLU A 151 -5.84 -19.97 -10.01
C GLU A 151 -5.73 -19.91 -11.55
N ALA A 152 -5.95 -18.75 -12.15
CA ALA A 152 -5.95 -18.58 -13.60
C ALA A 152 -4.54 -18.33 -14.18
N GLN A 153 -3.65 -17.72 -13.42
CA GLN A 153 -2.30 -17.38 -13.87
C GLN A 153 -1.32 -17.26 -12.69
N PRO A 154 -0.04 -17.66 -12.86
CA PRO A 154 0.98 -17.41 -11.84
C PRO A 154 1.15 -15.91 -11.59
N ILE A 155 1.21 -15.52 -10.32
CA ILE A 155 1.45 -14.15 -9.88
C ILE A 155 2.73 -14.14 -9.04
N GLU A 156 3.73 -13.37 -9.46
CA GLU A 156 5.04 -13.34 -8.81
C GLU A 156 5.11 -12.32 -7.67
N SER A 157 4.39 -11.20 -7.81
CA SER A 157 4.41 -10.13 -6.81
C SER A 157 3.04 -9.51 -6.57
N PHE A 158 2.82 -9.00 -5.35
CA PHE A 158 1.60 -8.28 -4.99
C PHE A 158 1.32 -7.08 -5.92
N SER A 159 2.38 -6.37 -6.32
CA SER A 159 2.23 -5.20 -7.19
C SER A 159 1.63 -5.54 -8.55
N GLN A 160 1.89 -6.75 -9.07
CA GLN A 160 1.30 -7.23 -10.33
C GLN A 160 -0.20 -7.52 -10.21
N ILE A 161 -0.67 -7.86 -8.99
CA ILE A 161 -2.11 -8.08 -8.75
C ILE A 161 -2.92 -6.84 -9.06
N LEU A 162 -2.41 -5.67 -8.68
CA LEU A 162 -3.13 -4.39 -8.81
C LEU A 162 -2.95 -3.74 -10.19
N GLU A 163 -1.88 -4.07 -10.89
CA GLU A 163 -1.49 -3.40 -12.14
C GLU A 163 -2.52 -3.63 -13.25
N GLY A 164 -3.12 -2.52 -13.73
CA GLY A 164 -4.11 -2.55 -14.81
C GLY A 164 -5.49 -3.13 -14.45
N ARG A 165 -5.70 -3.61 -13.21
CA ARG A 165 -6.97 -4.23 -12.80
C ARG A 165 -7.91 -3.29 -12.05
N ILE A 166 -7.37 -2.27 -11.42
CA ILE A 166 -8.16 -1.27 -10.68
C ILE A 166 -7.90 0.12 -11.26
N PRO A 167 -8.89 0.77 -11.90
CA PRO A 167 -8.75 2.14 -12.39
C PRO A 167 -8.42 3.09 -11.23
N GLY A 168 -7.55 4.07 -11.47
CA GLY A 168 -7.10 5.02 -10.45
C GLY A 168 -5.98 4.49 -9.55
N VAL A 169 -5.54 3.24 -9.71
CA VAL A 169 -4.39 2.66 -9.00
C VAL A 169 -3.27 2.40 -10.00
N ARG A 170 -2.14 3.07 -9.80
CA ARG A 170 -0.94 2.90 -10.63
C ARG A 170 0.20 2.32 -9.82
N SER A 171 0.83 1.31 -10.38
CA SER A 171 2.09 0.74 -9.88
C SER A 171 3.24 1.23 -10.77
N VAL A 172 4.04 2.14 -10.25
CA VAL A 172 5.16 2.74 -11.00
C VAL A 172 6.45 2.09 -10.53
N GLY A 173 7.10 1.33 -11.39
CA GLY A 173 8.44 0.79 -11.13
C GLY A 173 9.49 1.90 -11.19
N THR A 174 10.42 1.91 -10.25
CA THR A 174 11.50 2.91 -10.19
C THR A 174 12.68 2.51 -11.07
N VAL A 175 13.02 1.23 -11.08
CA VAL A 175 14.05 0.60 -11.93
C VAL A 175 13.63 -0.83 -12.23
N GLY A 176 13.99 -1.36 -13.39
CA GLY A 176 13.69 -2.73 -13.77
C GLY A 176 14.63 -3.70 -13.09
N GLY A 177 14.18 -4.47 -12.13
CA GLY A 177 14.93 -5.53 -11.47
C GLY A 177 14.00 -6.29 -10.52
N VAL A 178 14.34 -7.53 -10.25
CA VAL A 178 13.61 -8.38 -9.31
C VAL A 178 13.72 -7.82 -7.90
N GLY A 179 12.60 -7.75 -7.19
CA GLY A 179 12.54 -7.24 -5.82
C GLY A 179 12.71 -5.71 -5.69
N THR A 180 12.80 -4.97 -6.82
CA THR A 180 12.96 -3.51 -6.77
C THR A 180 11.66 -2.79 -6.47
N SER A 181 11.76 -1.62 -5.82
CA SER A 181 10.63 -0.83 -5.35
C SER A 181 9.69 -0.43 -6.48
N ARG A 182 8.40 -0.67 -6.24
CA ARG A 182 7.30 -0.11 -7.01
C ARG A 182 6.53 0.86 -6.11
N VAL A 183 6.18 2.00 -6.66
CA VAL A 183 5.40 3.00 -5.94
C VAL A 183 3.95 2.87 -6.37
N LEU A 184 3.10 2.47 -5.43
CA LEU A 184 1.65 2.50 -5.63
C LEU A 184 1.17 3.93 -5.43
N LYS A 185 0.37 4.42 -6.35
CA LYS A 185 -0.31 5.72 -6.28
C LYS A 185 -1.79 5.54 -6.55
N VAL A 186 -2.62 6.26 -5.81
CA VAL A 186 -4.07 6.31 -5.99
C VAL A 186 -4.48 7.73 -6.36
N ARG A 187 -5.10 7.90 -7.54
CA ARG A 187 -5.61 9.20 -8.03
C ARG A 187 -4.57 10.32 -8.08
N GLY A 188 -3.31 9.99 -8.46
CA GLY A 188 -2.28 10.97 -8.73
C GLY A 188 -1.40 11.35 -7.55
N THR A 189 -0.78 12.52 -7.63
CA THR A 189 0.19 13.05 -6.67
C THR A 189 -0.46 14.17 -5.85
N ASP A 190 -0.45 14.06 -4.53
CA ASP A 190 -1.23 14.92 -3.63
C ASP A 190 -0.39 15.71 -2.61
N SER A 191 0.94 15.59 -2.65
CA SER A 191 1.86 16.31 -1.76
C SER A 191 3.16 16.69 -2.49
N PHE A 192 3.78 17.80 -2.07
CA PHE A 192 5.10 18.21 -2.54
C PHE A 192 6.23 17.46 -1.84
N SER A 193 6.12 17.29 -0.52
CA SER A 193 7.22 16.86 0.35
C SER A 193 6.98 15.50 1.01
N LEU A 194 5.73 15.07 1.15
CA LEU A 194 5.40 13.83 1.85
C LEU A 194 5.26 12.63 0.91
N GLY A 195 5.47 11.44 1.45
CA GLY A 195 5.30 10.18 0.72
C GLY A 195 3.89 10.03 0.14
N GLN A 196 3.73 9.44 -1.03
CA GLN A 196 2.46 9.39 -1.78
C GLN A 196 1.88 7.98 -1.85
N ARG A 197 2.41 7.06 -1.04
CA ARG A 197 1.94 5.67 -1.00
C ARG A 197 0.63 5.58 -0.23
N PRO A 198 -0.32 4.72 -0.65
CA PRO A 198 -1.49 4.41 0.16
C PRO A 198 -1.08 3.70 1.45
N MET A 199 -1.91 3.82 2.47
CA MET A 199 -1.80 2.98 3.67
C MET A 199 -2.16 1.54 3.31
N ILE A 200 -1.38 0.57 3.84
CA ILE A 200 -1.64 -0.85 3.59
C ILE A 200 -1.88 -1.58 4.90
N TYR A 201 -2.91 -2.41 4.90
CA TYR A 201 -3.29 -3.27 5.99
C TYR A 201 -3.33 -4.72 5.55
N ILE A 202 -2.91 -5.63 6.41
CA ILE A 202 -3.06 -7.07 6.25
C ILE A 202 -3.89 -7.59 7.43
N ASP A 203 -5.08 -8.12 7.17
CA ASP A 203 -6.03 -8.59 8.18
C ASP A 203 -6.27 -7.59 9.33
N GLY A 204 -6.33 -6.28 8.98
CA GLY A 204 -6.53 -5.18 9.91
C GLY A 204 -5.27 -4.64 10.59
N VAL A 205 -4.09 -5.21 10.34
CA VAL A 205 -2.82 -4.69 10.85
C VAL A 205 -2.19 -3.75 9.85
N ARG A 206 -1.89 -2.54 10.25
CA ARG A 206 -1.10 -1.60 9.45
C ARG A 206 0.32 -2.13 9.28
N VAL A 207 0.80 -2.13 8.03
CA VAL A 207 2.12 -2.65 7.69
C VAL A 207 3.04 -1.58 7.13
N ASP A 208 4.33 -1.66 7.47
CA ASP A 208 5.35 -0.81 6.87
C ASP A 208 5.64 -1.27 5.44
N THR A 209 5.49 -0.37 4.48
CA THR A 209 5.76 -0.61 3.06
C THR A 209 6.93 0.21 2.52
N GLN A 210 7.58 0.97 3.39
CA GLN A 210 8.74 1.75 2.99
C GLN A 210 9.93 0.81 2.77
N GLY A 211 10.50 0.83 1.57
CA GLY A 211 11.83 0.27 1.35
C GLY A 211 12.85 1.05 2.19
N SER A 212 13.89 0.39 2.68
CA SER A 212 14.97 1.12 3.32
C SER A 212 15.65 1.97 2.26
N GLU A 213 15.57 3.30 2.41
CA GLU A 213 16.40 4.18 1.63
C GLU A 213 17.88 3.87 1.93
N TRP A 214 18.74 4.10 0.95
CA TRP A 214 20.16 3.83 1.12
C TRP A 214 20.73 4.61 2.29
N VAL A 215 21.44 3.89 3.12
CA VAL A 215 22.27 4.45 4.16
C VAL A 215 23.41 5.20 3.52
N TYR A 216 23.33 6.50 3.56
CA TYR A 216 24.47 7.32 3.22
C TYR A 216 25.59 7.09 4.21
N ALA A 217 26.82 7.01 3.66
CA ALA A 217 27.99 6.81 4.46
C ALA A 217 28.05 7.78 5.64
N ALA A 218 28.03 7.27 6.85
CA ALA A 218 28.46 8.03 8.02
C ALA A 218 29.83 8.59 7.70
N GLY A 219 30.07 9.87 7.96
CA GLY A 219 31.36 10.51 7.69
C GLY A 219 31.40 11.44 6.49
N GLY A 220 30.24 11.92 6.04
CA GLY A 220 30.15 13.13 5.20
C GLY A 220 30.74 13.02 3.80
N SER A 221 30.92 11.84 3.25
CA SER A 221 31.27 11.67 1.83
C SER A 221 30.01 11.86 0.99
N THR A 222 29.59 13.09 0.89
CA THR A 222 28.54 13.56 0.00
C THR A 222 29.09 13.78 -1.40
N THR A 223 29.51 12.74 -2.05
CA THR A 223 29.72 12.83 -3.49
C THR A 223 28.37 12.80 -4.15
N CYS A 224 27.98 13.92 -4.70
CA CYS A 224 26.82 14.05 -5.57
C CYS A 224 26.74 12.86 -6.51
N CYS A 225 25.52 12.27 -6.63
CA CYS A 225 25.16 11.35 -7.69
C CYS A 225 25.83 9.97 -7.68
N ALA A 226 26.80 9.70 -6.82
CA ALA A 226 27.45 8.41 -6.76
C ALA A 226 26.63 7.33 -6.02
N PHE A 227 25.63 7.73 -5.25
CA PHE A 227 24.94 6.83 -4.30
C PHE A 227 23.43 7.05 -4.18
N SER A 228 22.91 8.16 -4.69
CA SER A 228 21.49 8.44 -4.73
C SER A 228 20.89 7.84 -6.00
N GLY A 229 20.03 6.87 -5.90
CA GLY A 229 19.32 6.32 -7.05
C GLY A 229 19.39 4.81 -7.15
N GLY A 230 19.85 4.13 -6.12
CA GLY A 230 19.55 2.71 -5.99
C GLY A 230 18.03 2.56 -5.79
N ALA A 231 17.40 1.64 -6.52
CA ALA A 231 16.05 1.27 -6.19
C ALA A 231 16.03 0.74 -4.75
N GLY A 232 15.19 1.31 -3.92
CA GLY A 232 14.82 0.66 -2.68
C GLY A 232 14.20 -0.70 -2.99
N GLU A 233 14.19 -1.59 -2.03
CA GLU A 233 13.47 -2.86 -2.15
C GLU A 233 11.97 -2.61 -2.01
N ASP A 234 11.17 -3.41 -2.72
CA ASP A 234 9.73 -3.39 -2.56
C ASP A 234 9.32 -4.26 -1.36
N ARG A 235 8.88 -3.62 -0.27
CA ARG A 235 8.35 -4.36 0.89
C ARG A 235 7.01 -5.04 0.63
N LEU A 236 6.34 -4.72 -0.49
CA LEU A 236 5.18 -5.47 -0.96
C LEU A 236 5.57 -6.78 -1.65
N SER A 237 6.82 -6.91 -2.10
CA SER A 237 7.36 -8.19 -2.58
C SER A 237 7.57 -9.22 -1.46
N ASP A 238 7.49 -8.79 -0.19
CA ASP A 238 7.51 -9.72 0.95
C ASP A 238 6.20 -10.53 1.03
N LEU A 239 5.09 -10.04 0.43
CA LEU A 239 3.80 -10.72 0.46
C LEU A 239 3.75 -11.87 -0.56
N ASN A 240 3.24 -13.02 -0.12
CA ASN A 240 2.97 -14.13 -1.01
C ASN A 240 1.55 -14.03 -1.59
N PRO A 241 1.39 -13.86 -2.93
CA PRO A 241 0.08 -13.80 -3.56
C PRO A 241 -0.83 -15.00 -3.28
N GLU A 242 -0.25 -16.20 -3.13
CA GLU A 242 -1.00 -17.44 -2.84
C GLU A 242 -1.68 -17.45 -1.46
N GLU A 243 -1.27 -16.57 -0.54
CA GLU A 243 -1.89 -16.42 0.78
C GLU A 243 -3.07 -15.44 0.78
N ILE A 244 -3.24 -14.67 -0.30
CA ILE A 244 -4.23 -13.60 -0.38
C ILE A 244 -5.56 -14.14 -0.92
N ASP A 245 -6.64 -13.81 -0.24
CA ASP A 245 -8.01 -14.07 -0.67
C ASP A 245 -8.50 -12.96 -1.58
N ARG A 246 -8.54 -11.72 -1.07
CA ARG A 246 -8.97 -10.55 -1.82
C ARG A 246 -8.27 -9.29 -1.37
N VAL A 247 -8.34 -8.27 -2.20
CA VAL A 247 -7.84 -6.92 -1.93
C VAL A 247 -8.96 -5.92 -2.12
N GLU A 248 -9.17 -5.05 -1.14
CA GLU A 248 -10.09 -3.93 -1.23
C GLU A 248 -9.30 -2.63 -1.25
N VAL A 249 -9.65 -1.72 -2.17
CA VAL A 249 -8.99 -0.42 -2.33
C VAL A 249 -10.00 0.71 -2.15
N LEU A 250 -9.76 1.52 -1.14
CA LEU A 250 -10.50 2.75 -0.90
C LEU A 250 -9.78 3.91 -1.59
N LYS A 251 -10.50 4.57 -2.46
CA LYS A 251 -10.01 5.70 -3.22
C LYS A 251 -10.69 6.98 -2.72
N GLY A 252 -9.93 7.94 -2.20
CA GLY A 252 -10.48 9.23 -1.81
C GLY A 252 -11.35 9.26 -0.54
N PRO A 253 -12.54 9.90 -0.54
CA PRO A 253 -13.28 10.28 0.67
C PRO A 253 -13.66 9.11 1.59
N ALA A 254 -13.86 7.92 1.03
CA ALA A 254 -14.16 6.72 1.80
C ALA A 254 -13.07 6.38 2.83
N ALA A 255 -11.82 6.69 2.51
CA ALA A 255 -10.69 6.41 3.37
C ALA A 255 -10.65 7.34 4.59
N SER A 256 -11.15 8.57 4.48
CA SER A 256 -10.94 9.63 5.47
C SER A 256 -11.50 9.30 6.85
N THR A 257 -12.72 8.80 6.91
CA THR A 257 -13.41 8.64 8.18
C THR A 257 -12.84 7.54 9.05
N LEU A 258 -12.41 6.44 8.47
CA LEU A 258 -11.89 5.31 9.25
C LEU A 258 -10.38 5.37 9.46
N TYR A 259 -9.63 6.09 8.60
CA TYR A 259 -8.17 6.06 8.58
C TYR A 259 -7.51 7.42 8.81
N GLY A 260 -8.27 8.53 8.76
CA GLY A 260 -7.91 9.86 9.26
C GLY A 260 -6.68 10.51 8.61
N SER A 261 -5.79 10.97 9.47
CA SER A 261 -4.68 11.90 9.15
C SER A 261 -3.53 11.29 8.33
N GLU A 262 -3.67 10.10 7.78
CA GLU A 262 -2.67 9.50 6.88
C GLU A 262 -3.30 8.91 5.61
N ALA A 263 -4.61 9.08 5.44
CA ALA A 263 -5.37 8.40 4.39
C ALA A 263 -5.52 9.19 3.08
N SER A 264 -4.86 10.34 2.91
CA SER A 264 -4.97 11.16 1.69
C SER A 264 -4.55 10.40 0.42
N GLY A 265 -3.57 9.50 0.53
CA GLY A 265 -3.09 8.64 -0.55
C GLY A 265 -3.95 7.41 -0.82
N GLY A 266 -5.09 7.24 -0.12
CA GLY A 266 -5.94 6.06 -0.18
C GLY A 266 -5.52 4.95 0.79
N VAL A 267 -6.33 3.89 0.83
CA VAL A 267 -6.09 2.72 1.71
C VAL A 267 -6.28 1.42 0.92
N ILE A 268 -5.36 0.49 1.12
CA ILE A 268 -5.42 -0.86 0.56
C ILE A 268 -5.52 -1.85 1.71
N GLN A 269 -6.61 -2.63 1.72
CA GLN A 269 -6.82 -3.71 2.66
C GLN A 269 -6.58 -5.05 1.96
N ILE A 270 -5.71 -5.86 2.54
CA ILE A 270 -5.38 -7.20 2.08
C ILE A 270 -5.98 -8.19 3.05
N PHE A 271 -6.86 -9.03 2.56
CA PHE A 271 -7.45 -10.11 3.33
C PHE A 271 -6.80 -11.43 2.94
N THR A 272 -6.30 -12.16 3.93
CA THR A 272 -5.65 -13.44 3.70
C THR A 272 -6.66 -14.60 3.76
N LYS A 273 -6.33 -15.71 3.10
CA LYS A 273 -7.16 -16.93 3.05
C LYS A 273 -7.43 -17.45 4.46
N ARG A 274 -8.63 -17.99 4.66
CA ARG A 274 -9.08 -18.55 5.94
C ARG A 274 -9.54 -19.99 5.76
N GLY A 275 -9.60 -20.73 6.86
CA GLY A 275 -10.15 -22.08 6.89
C GLY A 275 -11.68 -22.09 6.69
N ARG A 276 -12.21 -23.23 6.33
CA ARG A 276 -13.65 -23.47 6.05
C ARG A 276 -14.24 -24.34 7.14
N SER A 277 -15.40 -23.93 7.67
CA SER A 277 -16.10 -24.72 8.67
C SER A 277 -16.64 -26.03 8.08
N ASN A 278 -16.67 -27.07 8.92
CA ASN A 278 -17.14 -28.41 8.56
C ASN A 278 -16.53 -28.98 7.27
N SER A 279 -15.27 -28.62 7.00
CA SER A 279 -14.51 -29.06 5.84
C SER A 279 -13.35 -29.96 6.28
N PRO A 280 -13.14 -31.13 5.68
CA PRO A 280 -11.93 -31.91 5.91
C PRO A 280 -10.70 -31.11 5.46
N ALA A 281 -9.54 -31.51 5.97
CA ALA A 281 -8.28 -30.88 5.55
C ALA A 281 -8.10 -31.00 4.03
N ASN A 282 -7.98 -29.86 3.37
CA ASN A 282 -7.70 -29.75 1.96
C ASN A 282 -6.23 -29.32 1.77
N PHE A 283 -5.48 -30.09 0.99
CA PHE A 283 -4.07 -29.84 0.70
C PHE A 283 -3.95 -29.36 -0.74
N THR A 284 -3.36 -28.20 -0.92
CA THR A 284 -3.08 -27.66 -2.25
C THR A 284 -1.59 -27.42 -2.39
N LEU A 285 -0.96 -28.02 -3.40
CA LEU A 285 0.42 -27.78 -3.78
C LEU A 285 0.43 -27.03 -5.11
N SER A 286 0.90 -25.79 -5.09
CA SER A 286 1.12 -24.96 -6.29
C SER A 286 2.60 -24.94 -6.62
N SER A 287 2.94 -25.11 -7.89
CA SER A 287 4.30 -24.99 -8.37
C SER A 287 4.31 -24.30 -9.72
N SER A 288 5.15 -23.29 -9.87
CA SER A 288 5.35 -22.62 -11.15
C SER A 288 6.86 -22.52 -11.51
N VAL A 289 7.12 -22.69 -12.80
CA VAL A 289 8.46 -22.53 -13.38
C VAL A 289 8.33 -21.60 -14.56
N GLY A 290 9.18 -20.59 -14.62
CA GLY A 290 9.16 -19.61 -15.68
C GLY A 290 10.53 -18.95 -15.88
N TYR A 291 10.53 -17.90 -16.68
CA TYR A 291 11.73 -17.10 -16.85
C TYR A 291 11.40 -15.63 -17.08
N ASN A 292 12.23 -14.77 -16.51
CA ASN A 292 12.25 -13.34 -16.77
C ASN A 292 12.98 -13.07 -18.07
N ARG A 293 12.37 -12.25 -18.93
CA ARG A 293 12.98 -11.76 -20.14
C ARG A 293 12.88 -10.25 -20.21
N HIS A 294 13.92 -9.61 -20.69
CA HIS A 294 13.87 -8.19 -20.96
C HIS A 294 12.83 -7.89 -22.07
N ARG A 295 11.91 -6.98 -21.80
CA ARG A 295 10.78 -6.69 -22.68
C ARG A 295 11.21 -5.98 -23.95
N GLU A 296 12.06 -4.99 -23.82
CA GLU A 296 12.54 -4.13 -24.89
C GLU A 296 14.06 -4.07 -24.89
N ASN A 297 14.65 -4.14 -26.05
CA ASN A 297 16.08 -3.98 -26.18
C ASN A 297 16.51 -2.54 -25.83
N PHE A 298 17.71 -2.37 -25.31
CA PHE A 298 18.32 -1.06 -25.20
C PHE A 298 18.38 -0.39 -26.57
N PRO A 299 18.17 0.93 -26.67
CA PRO A 299 18.29 1.65 -27.92
C PRO A 299 19.67 1.41 -28.55
N THR A 300 19.69 0.74 -29.69
CA THR A 300 20.93 0.41 -30.43
C THR A 300 21.42 1.53 -31.33
N HIS A 301 20.57 2.54 -31.57
CA HIS A 301 20.91 3.70 -32.42
C HIS A 301 22.18 4.46 -31.98
N LEU A 302 22.59 4.31 -30.74
CA LEU A 302 23.82 4.92 -30.23
C LEU A 302 25.09 4.14 -30.61
N ARG A 303 24.99 2.97 -31.23
CA ARG A 303 26.11 2.03 -31.32
C ARG A 303 26.29 1.27 -32.62
N SER A 304 25.26 1.16 -33.46
CA SER A 304 25.34 0.33 -34.66
C SER A 304 26.25 0.87 -35.78
N GLU A 305 26.70 2.12 -35.66
CA GLU A 305 27.51 2.79 -36.68
C GLU A 305 28.99 3.01 -36.30
N PHE A 306 29.41 2.60 -35.13
CA PHE A 306 30.75 2.83 -34.64
C PHE A 306 31.57 1.51 -34.55
N SER A 307 32.52 1.35 -35.46
CA SER A 307 33.59 0.39 -35.32
C SER A 307 34.70 0.99 -34.48
N GLY A 308 35.21 0.27 -33.50
CA GLY A 308 36.39 0.69 -32.74
C GLY A 308 37.58 0.97 -33.64
N PRO A 309 38.62 1.68 -33.14
CA PRO A 309 39.79 2.05 -33.89
C PRO A 309 40.55 0.84 -34.52
N ASP A 310 40.33 -0.36 -33.96
CA ASP A 310 40.93 -1.63 -34.39
C ASP A 310 39.98 -2.48 -35.27
N GLY A 311 38.81 -1.92 -35.67
CA GLY A 311 37.80 -2.64 -36.45
C GLY A 311 36.91 -3.57 -35.64
N THR A 312 36.99 -3.53 -34.30
CA THR A 312 36.09 -4.27 -33.43
C THR A 312 34.68 -3.71 -33.54
N VAL A 313 33.70 -4.61 -33.69
CA VAL A 313 32.29 -4.25 -33.74
C VAL A 313 31.91 -3.63 -32.39
N ALA A 314 31.19 -2.53 -32.44
CA ALA A 314 30.65 -1.92 -31.23
C ALA A 314 29.86 -2.96 -30.44
N TRP A 315 30.11 -3.00 -29.13
CA TRP A 315 29.44 -3.91 -28.23
C TRP A 315 27.93 -3.63 -28.17
N ASP A 316 27.12 -4.69 -28.26
CA ASP A 316 25.67 -4.62 -28.04
C ASP A 316 25.33 -5.07 -26.61
N PRO A 317 24.81 -4.16 -25.76
CA PRO A 317 24.35 -4.50 -24.41
C PRO A 317 23.23 -5.53 -24.41
N ASN A 318 22.45 -5.63 -25.48
CA ASN A 318 21.36 -6.57 -25.57
C ASN A 318 21.85 -8.02 -25.73
N GLU A 319 23.02 -8.23 -26.30
CA GLU A 319 23.61 -9.56 -26.47
C GLU A 319 24.45 -10.02 -25.28
N THR A 320 25.06 -9.08 -24.55
CA THR A 320 26.07 -9.42 -23.53
C THR A 320 25.69 -9.12 -22.12
N LEU A 321 24.72 -8.21 -21.90
CA LEU A 321 24.27 -7.82 -20.59
C LEU A 321 22.97 -8.52 -20.17
N ILE A 322 22.11 -8.78 -21.16
CA ILE A 322 20.78 -9.34 -20.93
C ILE A 322 20.82 -10.86 -21.05
N GLU A 323 20.30 -11.52 -20.01
CA GLU A 323 20.15 -12.97 -19.93
C GLU A 323 18.72 -13.31 -19.52
N ASN A 324 18.27 -14.54 -19.74
CA ASN A 324 17.01 -15.00 -19.17
C ASN A 324 17.23 -15.35 -17.70
N GLY A 325 16.38 -14.83 -16.81
CA GLY A 325 16.40 -15.15 -15.39
C GLY A 325 15.39 -16.25 -15.06
N LEU A 326 15.78 -17.24 -14.27
CA LEU A 326 14.94 -18.35 -13.87
C LEU A 326 13.93 -17.91 -12.79
N ILE A 327 12.69 -18.41 -12.85
CA ILE A 327 11.67 -18.29 -11.83
C ILE A 327 11.23 -19.67 -11.38
N ASN A 328 11.23 -19.91 -10.07
CA ASN A 328 10.69 -21.11 -9.45
C ASN A 328 9.89 -20.73 -8.21
N THR A 329 8.64 -21.19 -8.11
CA THR A 329 7.82 -21.03 -6.92
C THR A 329 7.22 -22.35 -6.48
N TYR A 330 7.11 -22.55 -5.19
CA TYR A 330 6.52 -23.73 -4.57
C TYR A 330 5.72 -23.27 -3.36
N ASP A 331 4.42 -23.56 -3.33
CA ASP A 331 3.52 -23.19 -2.25
C ASP A 331 2.68 -24.38 -1.83
N LEU A 332 2.67 -24.67 -0.55
CA LEU A 332 1.82 -25.67 0.07
C LEU A 332 0.83 -24.95 0.99
N THR A 333 -0.45 -25.17 0.77
CA THR A 333 -1.50 -24.69 1.65
C THR A 333 -2.33 -25.83 2.20
N VAL A 334 -2.78 -25.66 3.42
CA VAL A 334 -3.68 -26.60 4.10
C VAL A 334 -4.81 -25.80 4.72
N ASP A 335 -6.04 -26.03 4.31
CA ASP A 335 -7.22 -25.39 4.88
C ASP A 335 -8.27 -26.40 5.31
N GLY A 336 -9.04 -26.07 6.33
CA GLY A 336 -10.10 -26.93 6.84
C GLY A 336 -10.67 -26.43 8.15
N GLY A 337 -11.50 -27.24 8.79
CA GLY A 337 -12.03 -26.93 10.11
C GLY A 337 -13.21 -27.78 10.51
N GLY A 338 -13.50 -27.75 11.80
CA GLY A 338 -14.71 -28.25 12.41
C GLY A 338 -15.78 -27.20 12.58
N GLU A 339 -16.68 -27.42 13.54
CA GLU A 339 -17.76 -26.48 13.87
C GLU A 339 -17.22 -25.24 14.60
N GLU A 340 -16.30 -25.47 15.56
CA GLU A 340 -15.81 -24.39 16.43
C GLU A 340 -14.52 -23.76 15.94
N VAL A 341 -13.65 -24.51 15.27
CA VAL A 341 -12.32 -24.02 14.85
C VAL A 341 -12.10 -24.26 13.37
N THR A 342 -11.72 -23.21 12.67
CA THR A 342 -11.25 -23.28 11.29
C THR A 342 -9.79 -22.84 11.21
N TYR A 343 -9.04 -23.41 10.26
CA TYR A 343 -7.63 -23.13 10.11
C TYR A 343 -7.21 -23.03 8.65
N PHE A 344 -6.27 -22.15 8.39
CA PHE A 344 -5.50 -22.06 7.16
C PHE A 344 -4.02 -22.00 7.53
N VAL A 345 -3.22 -22.87 6.92
CA VAL A 345 -1.77 -22.90 7.10
C VAL A 345 -1.12 -22.92 5.73
N SER A 346 -0.13 -22.08 5.52
CA SER A 346 0.66 -22.06 4.29
C SER A 346 2.15 -22.07 4.58
N GLY A 347 2.92 -22.56 3.61
CA GLY A 347 4.37 -22.45 3.54
C GLY A 347 4.79 -22.37 2.09
N GLY A 348 5.62 -21.38 1.76
CA GLY A 348 6.05 -21.13 0.41
C GLY A 348 7.54 -20.86 0.30
N PHE A 349 8.09 -21.12 -0.88
CA PHE A 349 9.44 -20.76 -1.29
C PHE A 349 9.43 -20.27 -2.73
N SER A 350 10.04 -19.10 -2.98
CA SER A 350 10.25 -18.58 -4.32
C SER A 350 11.70 -18.21 -4.55
N TYR A 351 12.17 -18.48 -5.76
CA TYR A 351 13.44 -18.04 -6.29
C TYR A 351 13.22 -17.39 -7.64
N GLU A 352 13.66 -16.16 -7.79
CA GLU A 352 13.48 -15.37 -9.00
C GLU A 352 14.81 -14.69 -9.35
N GLU A 353 15.26 -14.84 -10.59
CA GLU A 353 16.42 -14.17 -11.14
C GLU A 353 16.00 -13.04 -12.08
N GLY A 354 16.72 -11.93 -12.01
CA GLY A 354 16.58 -10.83 -12.97
C GLY A 354 17.25 -11.12 -14.30
N SER A 355 16.86 -10.36 -15.32
CA SER A 355 17.44 -10.45 -16.66
C SER A 355 18.84 -9.84 -16.77
N ILE A 356 19.35 -9.20 -15.72
CA ILE A 356 20.73 -8.70 -15.62
C ILE A 356 21.33 -9.21 -14.31
N LYS A 357 22.44 -9.96 -14.41
CA LYS A 357 23.13 -10.52 -13.25
C LYS A 357 24.12 -9.51 -12.63
N PRO A 358 24.34 -9.56 -11.29
CA PRO A 358 23.66 -10.38 -10.30
C PRO A 358 22.42 -9.69 -9.75
N ASN A 359 21.24 -10.15 -10.11
CA ASN A 359 20.01 -9.73 -9.51
C ASN A 359 19.14 -10.96 -9.27
N ASP A 360 18.82 -11.24 -8.03
CA ASP A 360 17.95 -12.35 -7.66
C ASP A 360 17.19 -12.04 -6.37
N GLN A 361 16.09 -12.76 -6.17
CA GLN A 361 15.31 -12.76 -4.95
C GLN A 361 15.07 -14.18 -4.47
N LYS A 362 15.21 -14.41 -3.17
CA LYS A 362 14.86 -15.65 -2.47
C LYS A 362 13.94 -15.33 -1.34
N ARG A 363 12.72 -15.83 -1.40
CA ARG A 363 11.71 -15.62 -0.37
C ARG A 363 11.22 -16.96 0.19
N GLY A 364 11.20 -17.07 1.51
CA GLY A 364 10.51 -18.12 2.24
C GLY A 364 9.42 -17.50 3.11
N ASN A 365 8.22 -18.05 3.13
CA ASN A 365 7.10 -17.57 3.92
C ASN A 365 6.35 -18.70 4.61
N MET A 366 5.71 -18.34 5.70
CA MET A 366 4.80 -19.21 6.45
C MET A 366 3.66 -18.38 7.03
N ARG A 367 2.43 -18.88 6.96
CA ARG A 367 1.26 -18.23 7.55
C ARG A 367 0.39 -19.25 8.28
N VAL A 368 -0.21 -18.79 9.37
CA VAL A 368 -1.21 -19.54 10.14
C VAL A 368 -2.36 -18.59 10.46
N ASN A 369 -3.56 -18.94 10.04
CA ASN A 369 -4.80 -18.23 10.37
C ASN A 369 -5.74 -19.22 11.07
N LEU A 370 -6.17 -18.87 12.26
CA LEU A 370 -7.11 -19.65 13.08
C LEU A 370 -8.33 -18.79 13.37
N ASN A 371 -9.53 -19.35 13.25
CA ASN A 371 -10.75 -18.72 13.76
C ASN A 371 -11.42 -19.70 14.72
N TRP A 372 -11.72 -19.21 15.89
CA TRP A 372 -12.39 -19.94 16.94
C TRP A 372 -13.74 -19.30 17.27
N THR A 373 -14.82 -20.03 17.03
CA THR A 373 -16.16 -19.67 17.46
C THR A 373 -16.32 -20.07 18.93
N ALA A 374 -15.97 -19.12 19.82
CA ALA A 374 -15.94 -19.36 21.25
C ALA A 374 -17.35 -19.49 21.87
N SER A 375 -18.36 -18.87 21.21
CA SER A 375 -19.78 -19.03 21.51
C SER A 375 -20.59 -18.63 20.27
N GLU A 376 -21.91 -18.81 20.32
CA GLU A 376 -22.85 -18.44 19.24
C GLU A 376 -22.75 -16.96 18.84
N ASN A 377 -22.29 -16.10 19.72
CA ASN A 377 -22.20 -14.65 19.52
C ASN A 377 -20.77 -14.10 19.59
N MET A 378 -19.74 -14.97 19.65
CA MET A 378 -18.35 -14.53 19.78
C MET A 378 -17.39 -15.37 18.96
N THR A 379 -16.64 -14.71 18.10
CA THR A 379 -15.57 -15.33 17.31
C THR A 379 -14.25 -14.62 17.57
N ILE A 380 -13.19 -15.41 17.75
CA ILE A 380 -11.82 -14.94 17.93
C ILE A 380 -10.98 -15.44 16.76
N GLY A 381 -10.40 -14.52 16.00
CA GLY A 381 -9.46 -14.81 14.94
C GLY A 381 -8.03 -14.53 15.39
N VAL A 382 -7.09 -15.39 15.03
CA VAL A 382 -5.66 -15.20 15.24
C VAL A 382 -4.97 -15.38 13.90
N THR A 383 -4.19 -14.38 13.48
CA THR A 383 -3.37 -14.46 12.27
C THR A 383 -1.91 -14.29 12.62
N SER A 384 -1.03 -15.03 11.97
CA SER A 384 0.42 -14.94 12.13
C SER A 384 1.10 -15.30 10.82
N GLY A 385 1.85 -14.38 10.26
CA GLY A 385 2.66 -14.57 9.06
C GLY A 385 4.12 -14.23 9.33
N TYR A 386 5.04 -15.04 8.84
CA TYR A 386 6.46 -14.80 8.87
C TYR A 386 7.03 -14.91 7.46
N VAL A 387 7.89 -13.96 7.10
CA VAL A 387 8.59 -13.93 5.82
C VAL A 387 10.06 -13.66 6.04
N ARG A 388 10.89 -14.44 5.38
CA ARG A 388 12.30 -14.15 5.17
C ARG A 388 12.54 -13.91 3.68
N ASN A 389 13.06 -12.73 3.35
CA ASN A 389 13.29 -12.32 1.97
C ASN A 389 14.73 -11.80 1.80
N ARG A 390 15.46 -12.37 0.87
CA ARG A 390 16.77 -11.87 0.45
C ARG A 390 16.68 -11.38 -0.98
N ILE A 391 17.08 -10.15 -1.21
CA ILE A 391 17.13 -9.52 -2.53
C ILE A 391 18.57 -9.12 -2.82
N TRP A 392 19.12 -9.64 -3.90
CA TRP A 392 20.39 -9.22 -4.44
C TRP A 392 20.14 -8.17 -5.53
N SER A 393 20.50 -6.91 -5.26
CA SER A 393 20.13 -5.77 -6.10
C SER A 393 21.29 -5.32 -6.97
N LEU A 394 20.98 -4.86 -8.19
CA LEU A 394 21.91 -4.13 -9.02
C LEU A 394 22.05 -2.68 -8.55
N GLN A 395 23.21 -2.09 -8.77
CA GLN A 395 23.34 -0.65 -8.78
C GLN A 395 22.61 -0.10 -10.02
N SER A 396 21.64 0.78 -9.81
CA SER A 396 20.73 1.27 -10.87
C SER A 396 20.16 2.63 -10.52
N GLY A 397 19.37 3.20 -11.42
CA GLY A 397 18.80 4.52 -11.28
C GLY A 397 19.81 5.63 -11.54
N ASN A 398 19.63 6.80 -10.91
CA ASN A 398 20.55 7.94 -11.00
C ASN A 398 21.80 7.69 -10.14
N ASN A 399 22.57 6.69 -10.54
CA ASN A 399 23.73 6.17 -9.81
C ASN A 399 24.91 5.97 -10.77
N TRP A 400 26.01 6.69 -10.53
CA TRP A 400 27.24 6.58 -11.31
C TRP A 400 27.83 5.17 -11.34
N LEU A 401 27.55 4.35 -10.32
CA LEU A 401 27.90 2.95 -10.28
C LEU A 401 26.88 2.03 -10.98
N GLY A 402 25.82 2.63 -11.51
CA GLY A 402 24.71 1.90 -12.13
C GLY A 402 25.09 1.23 -13.42
N ILE A 403 24.80 -0.07 -13.55
CA ILE A 403 25.08 -0.84 -14.77
C ILE A 403 24.35 -0.23 -15.97
N TYR A 404 23.08 0.10 -15.81
CA TYR A 404 22.29 0.76 -16.86
C TYR A 404 22.84 2.13 -17.25
N THR A 405 23.15 2.97 -16.26
CA THR A 405 23.71 4.30 -16.49
C THR A 405 25.02 4.22 -17.27
N ASN A 406 25.93 3.35 -16.85
CA ASN A 406 27.20 3.16 -17.54
C ASN A 406 27.01 2.56 -18.94
N ALA A 407 26.09 1.59 -19.12
CA ALA A 407 25.79 1.02 -20.42
C ALA A 407 25.22 2.05 -21.43
N LEU A 408 24.44 3.03 -20.96
CA LEU A 408 23.86 4.08 -21.82
C LEU A 408 24.84 5.22 -22.11
N LEU A 409 25.70 5.55 -21.14
CA LEU A 409 26.59 6.73 -21.23
C LEU A 409 28.02 6.40 -21.67
N THR A 410 28.32 5.13 -21.97
CA THR A 410 29.61 4.72 -22.48
C THR A 410 29.92 5.33 -23.87
N ASN A 411 31.16 5.68 -24.13
CA ASN A 411 31.62 6.06 -25.48
C ASN A 411 32.00 4.79 -26.26
N PRO A 412 31.23 4.38 -27.26
CA PRO A 412 31.51 3.17 -28.05
C PRO A 412 32.85 3.25 -28.82
N LEU A 413 33.40 4.45 -29.06
CA LEU A 413 34.71 4.62 -29.71
C LEU A 413 35.86 4.14 -28.85
N ASN A 414 35.68 4.01 -27.53
CA ASN A 414 36.67 3.51 -26.60
C ASN A 414 36.48 2.01 -26.29
N ALA A 415 35.56 1.31 -26.96
CA ALA A 415 35.36 -0.11 -26.76
C ALA A 415 36.57 -0.92 -27.17
N THR A 416 37.00 -1.80 -26.28
CA THR A 416 38.05 -2.80 -26.54
C THR A 416 37.49 -4.20 -26.31
N LYS A 417 38.21 -5.23 -26.75
CA LYS A 417 37.82 -6.64 -26.52
C LYS A 417 37.66 -6.94 -25.02
N ASP A 418 38.51 -6.34 -24.18
CA ASP A 418 38.54 -6.57 -22.74
C ASP A 418 37.60 -5.61 -21.98
N GLU A 419 37.26 -4.47 -22.59
CA GLU A 419 36.27 -3.49 -22.11
C GLU A 419 35.25 -3.20 -23.20
N PRO A 420 34.38 -4.14 -23.49
CA PRO A 420 33.42 -4.01 -24.60
C PRO A 420 32.45 -2.85 -24.43
N TYR A 421 32.41 -2.22 -23.26
CA TYR A 421 31.59 -1.07 -22.95
C TYR A 421 32.27 0.28 -23.18
N GLY A 422 33.52 0.29 -23.67
CA GLY A 422 34.24 1.51 -23.99
C GLY A 422 34.66 2.37 -22.80
N GLY A 423 34.75 1.77 -21.62
CA GLY A 423 34.99 2.50 -20.37
C GLY A 423 33.80 3.38 -20.06
N GLY A 424 32.93 2.99 -19.11
CA GLY A 424 31.86 3.85 -18.61
C GLY A 424 32.41 5.17 -18.09
N LEU A 425 31.54 6.09 -17.76
CA LEU A 425 31.93 7.37 -17.17
C LEU A 425 32.84 7.16 -15.95
N ASP A 426 32.57 6.10 -15.16
CA ASP A 426 33.26 5.87 -13.89
C ASP A 426 33.48 4.41 -13.50
N VAL A 427 32.79 3.46 -14.14
CA VAL A 427 32.79 2.05 -13.74
C VAL A 427 32.63 1.17 -14.97
N THR A 428 33.52 0.16 -15.13
CA THR A 428 33.31 -0.86 -16.14
C THR A 428 32.09 -1.70 -15.76
N VAL A 429 31.43 -2.37 -16.70
CA VAL A 429 30.35 -3.29 -16.40
C VAL A 429 30.82 -4.43 -15.50
N ALA A 430 32.04 -4.92 -15.69
CA ALA A 430 32.63 -5.94 -14.84
C ALA A 430 32.80 -5.45 -13.39
N ASP A 431 33.21 -4.20 -13.20
CA ASP A 431 33.33 -3.60 -11.87
C ASP A 431 31.95 -3.33 -11.26
N GLY A 432 30.98 -2.88 -12.05
CA GLY A 432 29.60 -2.71 -11.62
C GLY A 432 28.96 -4.04 -11.19
N LYS A 433 29.18 -5.13 -11.94
CA LYS A 433 28.71 -6.48 -11.59
C LYS A 433 29.43 -7.05 -10.33
N ALA A 434 30.63 -6.59 -10.03
CA ALA A 434 31.39 -7.02 -8.84
C ALA A 434 30.90 -6.33 -7.55
N ILE A 435 30.13 -5.26 -7.65
CA ILE A 435 29.53 -4.61 -6.48
C ILE A 435 28.47 -5.54 -5.90
N SER A 436 28.68 -5.95 -4.66
CA SER A 436 27.73 -6.78 -3.94
C SER A 436 26.75 -5.91 -3.17
N THR A 437 25.48 -5.98 -3.53
CA THR A 437 24.42 -5.23 -2.88
C THR A 437 23.27 -6.17 -2.56
N TYR A 438 22.92 -6.32 -1.29
CA TYR A 438 21.80 -7.16 -0.89
C TYR A 438 21.04 -6.58 0.30
N SER A 439 19.78 -6.97 0.38
CA SER A 439 18.88 -6.76 1.54
C SER A 439 18.44 -8.12 2.05
N ASP A 440 18.62 -8.35 3.36
CA ASP A 440 18.05 -9.48 4.09
C ASP A 440 16.96 -8.97 5.01
N THR A 441 15.75 -9.47 4.84
CA THR A 441 14.58 -9.03 5.59
C THR A 441 13.95 -10.21 6.32
N ASP A 442 13.72 -10.01 7.60
CA ASP A 442 12.86 -10.86 8.42
C ASP A 442 11.65 -10.03 8.86
N ARG A 443 10.44 -10.49 8.53
CA ARG A 443 9.20 -9.81 8.87
C ARG A 443 8.22 -10.76 9.53
N TRP A 444 7.63 -10.30 10.62
CA TRP A 444 6.52 -10.97 11.27
C TRP A 444 5.33 -10.02 11.35
N THR A 445 4.15 -10.48 10.89
CA THR A 445 2.89 -9.74 10.97
C THR A 445 1.85 -10.62 11.62
N GLY A 446 1.21 -10.16 12.69
CA GLY A 446 0.21 -10.94 13.38
C GLY A 446 -0.86 -10.09 14.03
N SER A 447 -2.07 -10.67 14.19
CA SER A 447 -3.20 -10.02 14.84
C SER A 447 -4.06 -10.97 15.65
N ILE A 448 -4.78 -10.39 16.60
CA ILE A 448 -5.92 -10.99 17.28
C ILE A 448 -7.13 -10.11 16.96
N ASN A 449 -8.17 -10.76 16.42
CA ASN A 449 -9.42 -10.14 16.04
C ASN A 449 -10.56 -10.72 16.86
N LEU A 450 -11.34 -9.87 17.53
CA LEU A 450 -12.54 -10.24 18.26
C LEU A 450 -13.76 -9.72 17.50
N ASN A 451 -14.73 -10.60 17.23
CA ASN A 451 -16.09 -10.25 16.84
C ASN A 451 -17.03 -10.69 17.95
N TRP A 452 -17.82 -9.79 18.50
CA TRP A 452 -18.76 -10.09 19.56
C TRP A 452 -20.08 -9.36 19.33
N THR A 453 -21.19 -10.14 19.31
CA THR A 453 -22.55 -9.64 19.05
C THR A 453 -23.43 -9.98 20.25
N PRO A 454 -23.33 -9.19 21.35
CA PRO A 454 -24.11 -9.47 22.58
C PRO A 454 -25.62 -9.37 22.36
N LEU A 455 -26.06 -8.55 21.41
CA LEU A 455 -27.45 -8.38 21.01
C LEU A 455 -27.53 -8.52 19.48
N PRO A 456 -28.65 -8.97 18.93
CA PRO A 456 -28.80 -9.19 17.47
C PRO A 456 -28.47 -7.96 16.61
N ASN A 457 -28.69 -6.76 17.14
CA ASN A 457 -28.48 -5.49 16.45
C ASN A 457 -27.28 -4.69 16.97
N PHE A 458 -26.43 -5.29 17.83
CA PHE A 458 -25.27 -4.58 18.40
C PHE A 458 -24.02 -5.44 18.32
N THR A 459 -23.08 -5.02 17.47
CA THR A 459 -21.84 -5.76 17.17
C THR A 459 -20.63 -4.98 17.63
N HIS A 460 -19.67 -5.67 18.23
CA HIS A 460 -18.36 -5.16 18.58
C HIS A 460 -17.28 -5.89 17.77
N LYS A 461 -16.33 -5.12 17.26
CA LYS A 461 -15.12 -5.64 16.63
C LYS A 461 -13.91 -5.00 17.30
N ALA A 462 -12.91 -5.79 17.62
CA ALA A 462 -11.63 -5.28 18.11
C ALA A 462 -10.49 -6.01 17.41
N THR A 463 -9.48 -5.26 17.02
CA THR A 463 -8.26 -5.79 16.42
C THR A 463 -7.06 -5.24 17.16
N VAL A 464 -6.15 -6.12 17.57
CA VAL A 464 -4.83 -5.76 18.06
C VAL A 464 -3.81 -6.49 17.23
N GLY A 465 -2.85 -5.75 16.70
CA GLY A 465 -1.85 -6.32 15.78
C GLY A 465 -0.48 -5.69 15.89
N LEU A 466 0.48 -6.39 15.34
CA LEU A 466 1.87 -5.98 15.26
C LEU A 466 2.46 -6.39 13.91
N ASP A 467 3.12 -5.44 13.25
CA ASP A 467 4.04 -5.66 12.15
C ASP A 467 5.46 -5.37 12.62
N ALA A 468 6.33 -6.35 12.60
CA ALA A 468 7.72 -6.26 13.03
C ALA A 468 8.64 -6.62 11.87
N LEU A 469 9.41 -5.64 11.42
CA LEU A 469 10.34 -5.74 10.30
C LEU A 469 11.77 -5.53 10.79
N ASN A 470 12.65 -6.48 10.48
CA ASN A 470 14.09 -6.34 10.60
C ASN A 470 14.69 -6.40 9.19
N ASP A 471 15.35 -5.35 8.76
CA ASP A 471 15.93 -5.23 7.43
C ASP A 471 17.41 -4.91 7.54
N GLN A 472 18.25 -5.81 7.06
CA GLN A 472 19.69 -5.63 6.96
C GLN A 472 20.05 -5.35 5.51
N LYS A 473 20.67 -4.20 5.25
CA LYS A 473 21.15 -3.80 3.95
C LYS A 473 22.67 -3.76 3.92
N SER A 474 23.28 -4.29 2.87
CA SER A 474 24.73 -4.29 2.71
C SER A 474 25.13 -3.96 1.28
N ARG A 475 26.13 -3.09 1.13
CA ARG A 475 26.83 -2.85 -0.13
C ARG A 475 28.33 -2.98 0.08
N THR A 476 28.99 -3.72 -0.80
CA THR A 476 30.44 -3.87 -0.77
C THR A 476 31.03 -3.59 -2.15
N LEU A 477 31.94 -2.66 -2.22
CA LEU A 477 32.78 -2.37 -3.36
C LEU A 477 34.13 -3.07 -3.10
N PRO A 478 34.53 -4.07 -3.90
CA PRO A 478 35.73 -4.84 -3.62
C PRO A 478 37.04 -4.03 -3.79
N PHE A 479 38.06 -4.42 -3.07
CA PHE A 479 39.42 -3.92 -3.23
C PHE A 479 39.97 -4.23 -4.65
N GLY A 480 40.84 -3.37 -5.18
CA GLY A 480 41.50 -3.57 -6.45
C GLY A 480 40.68 -3.21 -7.70
N ARG A 481 39.42 -2.86 -7.54
CA ARG A 481 38.53 -2.38 -8.62
C ARG A 481 38.53 -0.86 -8.68
N HIS A 482 38.50 -0.32 -9.89
CA HIS A 482 38.51 1.14 -10.05
C HIS A 482 37.09 1.74 -10.01
N TYR A 483 36.86 2.60 -9.04
CA TYR A 483 35.62 3.40 -8.91
C TYR A 483 36.06 4.86 -8.81
N THR A 484 35.76 5.66 -9.81
CA THR A 484 36.37 7.00 -10.01
C THR A 484 36.28 7.89 -8.77
N TYR A 485 35.17 7.87 -8.04
CA TYR A 485 34.99 8.72 -6.86
C TYR A 485 35.36 8.08 -5.53
N ILE A 486 35.60 6.74 -5.51
CA ILE A 486 35.83 6.00 -4.27
C ILE A 486 37.29 5.52 -4.20
N GLY A 487 37.95 5.47 -5.36
CA GLY A 487 39.30 4.94 -5.47
C GLY A 487 39.35 3.40 -5.58
N LYS A 488 40.55 2.82 -5.44
CA LYS A 488 40.77 1.39 -5.64
C LYS A 488 40.71 0.55 -4.35
N ASN A 489 40.59 1.21 -3.21
CA ASN A 489 40.82 0.52 -1.93
C ASN A 489 39.56 -0.16 -1.37
N GLY A 490 38.44 -0.03 -2.05
CA GLY A 490 37.19 -0.68 -1.65
C GLY A 490 36.45 0.03 -0.49
N GLU A 491 35.20 -0.34 -0.35
CA GLU A 491 34.27 0.22 0.65
C GLU A 491 33.19 -0.79 1.03
N ARG A 492 32.77 -0.80 2.30
CA ARG A 492 31.57 -1.50 2.76
C ARG A 492 30.65 -0.59 3.53
N ASN A 493 29.38 -0.63 3.16
CA ASN A 493 28.30 -0.01 3.92
C ASN A 493 27.36 -1.11 4.40
N ILE A 494 26.98 -1.07 5.66
CA ILE A 494 25.98 -1.95 6.26
C ILE A 494 25.01 -1.12 7.09
N GLY A 495 23.71 -1.40 6.96
CA GLY A 495 22.68 -0.75 7.74
C GLY A 495 21.67 -1.75 8.24
N TYR A 496 21.13 -1.50 9.41
CA TYR A 496 20.08 -2.27 10.06
C TYR A 496 18.92 -1.33 10.35
N ARG A 497 17.73 -1.67 9.83
CA ARG A 497 16.47 -0.99 10.12
C ARG A 497 15.55 -1.93 10.87
N ASN A 498 15.11 -1.52 12.04
CA ASN A 498 14.11 -2.22 12.81
C ASN A 498 12.88 -1.34 12.90
N THR A 499 11.75 -1.82 12.37
CA THR A 499 10.47 -1.12 12.42
C THR A 499 9.45 -2.00 13.14
N ARG A 500 8.66 -1.39 14.01
CA ARG A 500 7.54 -2.03 14.71
C ARG A 500 6.33 -1.11 14.62
N VAL A 501 5.24 -1.62 14.05
CA VAL A 501 3.98 -0.91 13.95
C VAL A 501 2.94 -1.66 14.79
N PHE A 502 2.56 -1.08 15.91
CA PHE A 502 1.45 -1.57 16.73
C PHE A 502 0.16 -0.95 16.22
N THR A 503 -0.85 -1.78 16.02
CA THR A 503 -2.19 -1.38 15.57
C THR A 503 -3.20 -1.76 16.64
N GLY A 504 -4.10 -0.85 16.95
CA GLY A 504 -5.25 -1.10 17.82
C GLY A 504 -6.49 -0.46 17.23
N ASP A 505 -7.51 -1.26 16.92
CA ASP A 505 -8.77 -0.81 16.35
C ASP A 505 -9.93 -1.33 17.18
N TYR A 506 -10.91 -0.49 17.43
CA TYR A 506 -12.19 -0.85 18.03
C TYR A 506 -13.33 -0.22 17.27
N LEU A 507 -14.36 -1.01 17.02
CA LEU A 507 -15.58 -0.60 16.34
C LEU A 507 -16.79 -1.20 17.05
N ALA A 508 -17.79 -0.37 17.35
CA ALA A 508 -19.12 -0.81 17.75
C ALA A 508 -20.14 -0.33 16.74
N THR A 509 -21.06 -1.21 16.35
CA THR A 509 -22.12 -0.92 15.37
C THR A 509 -23.47 -1.28 15.96
N LEU A 510 -24.41 -0.33 15.93
CA LEU A 510 -25.80 -0.50 16.34
C LEU A 510 -26.71 -0.32 15.12
N ASP A 511 -27.35 -1.39 14.69
CA ASP A 511 -28.38 -1.33 13.67
C ASP A 511 -29.74 -1.01 14.32
N TYR A 512 -30.51 -0.12 13.71
CA TYR A 512 -31.78 0.35 14.26
C TYR A 512 -32.86 0.54 13.18
N SER A 513 -34.12 0.42 13.59
CA SER A 513 -35.30 0.82 12.81
C SER A 513 -36.03 1.95 13.57
N LEU A 514 -36.29 3.06 12.92
CA LEU A 514 -37.00 4.16 13.51
C LEU A 514 -38.52 3.89 13.59
N GLY A 515 -39.03 3.05 12.68
CA GLY A 515 -40.40 2.59 12.69
C GLY A 515 -40.77 1.85 13.97
N ASP A 516 -39.82 1.14 14.57
CA ASP A 516 -40.00 0.43 15.86
C ASP A 516 -40.09 1.38 17.06
N VAL A 517 -39.56 2.60 16.93
CA VAL A 517 -39.55 3.61 18.00
C VAL A 517 -40.68 4.63 17.80
N LEU A 518 -40.87 5.07 16.55
CA LEU A 518 -41.81 6.09 16.16
C LEU A 518 -42.51 5.72 14.84
N SER A 519 -43.74 5.24 14.89
CA SER A 519 -44.44 4.66 13.73
C SER A 519 -44.59 5.62 12.53
N PHE A 520 -44.51 6.95 12.75
CA PHE A 520 -44.62 7.92 11.66
C PHE A 520 -43.37 7.96 10.74
N PHE A 521 -42.22 7.36 11.14
CA PHE A 521 -41.03 7.24 10.28
C PHE A 521 -41.15 6.08 9.31
N GLY A 522 -42.10 5.16 9.47
CA GLY A 522 -42.24 4.01 8.58
C GLY A 522 -41.00 3.09 8.58
N ASP A 523 -40.56 2.67 7.39
CA ASP A 523 -39.45 1.72 7.20
C ASP A 523 -38.05 2.37 7.24
N ILE A 524 -37.94 3.60 7.81
CA ILE A 524 -36.60 4.23 7.94
C ILE A 524 -35.79 3.50 9.00
N GLY A 525 -34.69 2.94 8.54
CA GLY A 525 -33.71 2.28 9.38
C GLY A 525 -32.33 2.94 9.28
N GLY A 526 -31.32 2.30 9.87
CA GLY A 526 -29.96 2.75 9.75
C GLY A 526 -28.98 1.97 10.61
N SER A 527 -27.72 2.41 10.53
CA SER A 527 -26.60 1.82 11.27
C SER A 527 -25.75 2.93 11.86
N LEU A 528 -25.70 2.99 13.19
CA LEU A 528 -24.84 3.90 13.95
C LEU A 528 -23.58 3.15 14.36
N ALA A 529 -22.42 3.64 13.90
CA ALA A 529 -21.14 3.09 14.24
C ALA A 529 -20.26 4.13 14.94
N PHE A 530 -19.51 3.69 15.93
CA PHE A 530 -18.52 4.51 16.61
C PHE A 530 -17.30 3.66 16.97
N GLY A 531 -16.15 4.29 16.95
CA GLY A 531 -14.92 3.55 17.18
C GLY A 531 -13.70 4.41 17.39
N GLY A 532 -12.60 3.75 17.64
CA GLY A 532 -11.29 4.36 17.78
C GLY A 532 -10.22 3.51 17.11
N GLN A 533 -9.19 4.17 16.62
CA GLN A 533 -8.06 3.55 15.97
C GLN A 533 -6.77 4.20 16.43
N GLY A 534 -5.74 3.41 16.65
CA GLY A 534 -4.44 3.90 17.03
C GLY A 534 -3.31 3.13 16.39
N TYR A 535 -2.25 3.86 16.06
CA TYR A 535 -0.96 3.29 15.65
C TYR A 535 0.15 3.85 16.50
N TRP A 536 1.07 2.97 16.79
CA TRP A 536 2.34 3.35 17.39
C TRP A 536 3.44 2.75 16.52
N ASN A 537 4.15 3.61 15.82
CA ASN A 537 5.24 3.26 14.94
C ASN A 537 6.57 3.62 15.61
N VAL A 538 7.45 2.64 15.72
CA VAL A 538 8.79 2.77 16.28
C VAL A 538 9.80 2.29 15.27
N GLN A 539 10.70 3.16 14.87
CA GLN A 539 11.76 2.84 13.93
C GLN A 539 13.12 3.18 14.53
N SER A 540 14.02 2.24 14.48
CA SER A 540 15.43 2.45 14.78
C SER A 540 16.28 2.06 13.59
N TYR A 541 17.31 2.83 13.38
CA TYR A 541 18.23 2.64 12.30
C TYR A 541 19.67 2.76 12.80
N SER A 542 20.53 1.81 12.45
CA SER A 542 21.96 1.86 12.73
C SER A 542 22.75 1.51 11.49
N MET A 543 23.86 2.18 11.29
CA MET A 543 24.72 2.00 10.13
C MET A 543 26.19 2.01 10.47
N ALA A 544 26.96 1.34 9.63
CA ALA A 544 28.42 1.39 9.67
C ALA A 544 29.01 1.40 8.24
N THR A 545 30.05 2.19 8.06
CA THR A 545 30.80 2.29 6.81
C THR A 545 32.27 2.04 7.08
N GLY A 546 32.89 1.16 6.29
CA GLY A 546 34.33 0.94 6.28
C GLY A 546 34.91 1.33 4.93
N LYS A 547 35.96 2.16 4.90
CA LYS A 547 36.65 2.62 3.69
C LYS A 547 38.13 2.27 3.74
N ASP A 548 38.71 2.06 2.58
CA ASP A 548 40.13 1.74 2.41
C ASP A 548 40.49 0.42 3.06
N PHE A 549 40.13 -0.68 2.43
CA PHE A 549 40.50 -2.03 2.84
C PHE A 549 42.00 -2.23 2.74
N ALA A 550 42.58 -3.03 3.63
CA ALA A 550 44.01 -3.32 3.68
C ALA A 550 44.51 -4.19 2.50
N GLY A 551 43.60 -4.87 1.79
CA GLY A 551 43.92 -5.73 0.68
C GLY A 551 42.74 -6.53 0.15
N GLU A 552 42.99 -7.35 -0.84
CA GLU A 552 42.03 -8.24 -1.47
C GLU A 552 41.44 -9.24 -0.43
N GLY A 553 40.13 -9.51 -0.52
CA GLY A 553 39.44 -10.41 0.41
C GLY A 553 39.02 -9.78 1.75
N VAL A 554 39.49 -8.58 2.08
CA VAL A 554 38.99 -7.83 3.24
C VAL A 554 37.70 -7.17 2.88
N THR A 555 36.60 -7.57 3.56
CA THR A 555 35.25 -7.09 3.25
C THR A 555 34.45 -6.68 4.49
N THR A 556 35.11 -6.55 5.65
CA THR A 556 34.43 -6.15 6.90
C THR A 556 34.68 -4.68 7.22
N VAL A 557 33.73 -4.02 7.89
CA VAL A 557 33.89 -2.64 8.34
C VAL A 557 35.11 -2.50 9.27
N GLY A 558 35.31 -3.47 10.18
CA GLY A 558 36.46 -3.46 11.10
C GLY A 558 37.80 -3.75 10.45
N GLY A 559 37.85 -4.27 9.21
CA GLY A 559 39.07 -4.48 8.42
C GLY A 559 39.46 -3.28 7.56
N ALA A 560 38.67 -2.21 7.58
CA ALA A 560 38.96 -1.00 6.83
C ALA A 560 39.86 -0.04 7.63
N ALA A 561 40.68 0.74 6.92
CA ALA A 561 41.56 1.75 7.56
C ALA A 561 40.75 2.89 8.21
N ARG A 562 39.58 3.18 7.68
CA ARG A 562 38.66 4.19 8.22
C ARG A 562 37.30 3.59 8.40
N SER A 563 36.71 3.75 9.59
CA SER A 563 35.35 3.30 9.87
C SER A 563 34.51 4.41 10.50
N TYR A 564 33.24 4.44 10.13
CA TYR A 564 32.25 5.42 10.58
C TYR A 564 30.99 4.68 10.98
N GLY A 565 30.30 5.20 12.00
CA GLY A 565 29.01 4.68 12.45
C GLY A 565 28.00 5.81 12.64
N GLY A 566 26.73 5.46 12.58
CA GLY A 566 25.64 6.37 12.86
C GLY A 566 24.39 5.59 13.29
N GLU A 567 23.53 6.27 14.03
CA GLU A 567 22.23 5.77 14.43
C GLU A 567 21.17 6.85 14.36
N SER A 568 19.93 6.46 14.13
CA SER A 568 18.79 7.33 14.23
C SER A 568 17.61 6.58 14.82
N PHE A 569 16.70 7.34 15.40
CA PHE A 569 15.49 6.84 16.02
C PHE A 569 14.32 7.73 15.62
N SER A 570 13.18 7.12 15.30
CA SER A 570 11.94 7.82 14.99
C SER A 570 10.81 7.10 15.69
N GLU A 571 9.91 7.87 16.25
CA GLU A 571 8.70 7.38 16.92
C GLU A 571 7.54 8.30 16.58
N ASP A 572 6.43 7.74 16.15
CA ASP A 572 5.19 8.47 15.94
C ASP A 572 3.98 7.69 16.47
N ILE A 573 3.02 8.43 16.99
CA ILE A 573 1.76 7.92 17.50
C ILE A 573 0.64 8.68 16.82
N ASN A 574 -0.31 7.94 16.27
CA ASN A 574 -1.56 8.46 15.74
C ASN A 574 -2.72 7.83 16.51
N LEU A 575 -3.66 8.65 16.97
CA LEU A 575 -4.88 8.23 17.65
C LEU A 575 -6.06 8.97 17.04
N GLY A 576 -7.12 8.24 16.72
CA GLY A 576 -8.34 8.81 16.17
C GLY A 576 -9.59 8.16 16.75
N ALA A 577 -10.66 8.94 16.85
CA ALA A 577 -11.98 8.46 17.19
C ALA A 577 -12.97 8.94 16.14
N PHE A 578 -13.99 8.13 15.85
CA PHE A 578 -14.98 8.47 14.82
C PHE A 578 -16.39 8.04 15.21
N VAL A 579 -17.35 8.74 14.60
CA VAL A 579 -18.76 8.39 14.60
C VAL A 579 -19.25 8.44 13.16
N GLN A 580 -20.01 7.44 12.75
CA GLN A 580 -20.67 7.35 11.44
C GLN A 580 -22.10 6.92 11.64
N ASN A 581 -23.03 7.57 10.93
CA ASN A 581 -24.38 7.08 10.83
C ASN A 581 -24.77 6.94 9.36
N ARG A 582 -25.30 5.77 9.01
CA ARG A 582 -25.95 5.52 7.73
C ARG A 582 -27.46 5.48 7.97
N PHE A 583 -28.18 6.25 7.22
CA PHE A 583 -29.64 6.26 7.15
C PHE A 583 -30.10 5.46 5.94
N ASP A 584 -30.87 4.44 6.16
CA ASP A 584 -31.54 3.63 5.15
C ASP A 584 -32.94 4.24 4.99
N LEU A 585 -33.08 5.28 4.12
CA LEU A 585 -34.29 6.05 3.95
C LEU A 585 -35.39 5.31 3.17
N SER A 586 -34.96 4.34 2.37
CA SER A 586 -35.77 3.33 1.70
C SER A 586 -34.83 2.15 1.33
N ASN A 587 -35.41 1.11 0.75
CA ASN A 587 -34.59 -0.01 0.25
C ASN A 587 -33.62 0.42 -0.86
N ASP A 588 -33.78 1.60 -1.42
CA ASP A 588 -33.02 2.09 -2.57
C ASP A 588 -32.19 3.34 -2.31
N LEU A 589 -32.46 4.10 -1.24
CA LEU A 589 -31.79 5.36 -0.94
C LEU A 589 -31.07 5.30 0.42
N PHE A 590 -29.76 5.45 0.38
CA PHE A 590 -28.88 5.40 1.53
C PHE A 590 -28.09 6.70 1.64
N VAL A 591 -28.02 7.27 2.83
CA VAL A 591 -27.28 8.49 3.14
C VAL A 591 -26.37 8.21 4.32
N THR A 592 -25.07 8.44 4.16
CA THR A 592 -24.08 8.28 5.22
C THR A 592 -23.49 9.62 5.60
N ALA A 593 -23.36 9.88 6.91
CA ALA A 593 -22.61 11.00 7.44
C ALA A 593 -21.65 10.52 8.51
N ALA A 594 -20.43 11.05 8.52
CA ALA A 594 -19.42 10.65 9.47
C ALA A 594 -18.49 11.82 9.82
N VAL A 595 -17.91 11.74 11.00
CA VAL A 595 -16.85 12.62 11.45
C VAL A 595 -15.82 11.82 12.23
N ARG A 596 -14.55 12.13 11.99
CA ARG A 596 -13.42 11.61 12.74
C ARG A 596 -12.59 12.75 13.31
N ILE A 597 -12.00 12.54 14.47
CA ILE A 597 -11.06 13.43 15.12
C ILE A 597 -9.75 12.68 15.34
N ASP A 598 -8.64 13.25 14.89
CA ASP A 598 -7.31 12.67 15.03
C ASP A 598 -6.35 13.58 15.78
N GLY A 599 -5.49 12.96 16.59
CA GLY A 599 -4.28 13.56 17.13
C GLY A 599 -3.06 12.77 16.66
N ASN A 600 -2.01 13.46 16.25
CA ASN A 600 -0.75 12.85 15.82
C ASN A 600 0.42 13.54 16.57
N SER A 601 1.38 12.75 17.01
CA SER A 601 2.57 13.25 17.73
C SER A 601 3.48 14.13 16.89
N ALA A 602 3.34 14.10 15.57
CA ALA A 602 4.11 14.93 14.63
C ALA A 602 3.48 16.32 14.39
N PHE A 603 2.26 16.56 14.87
CA PHE A 603 1.63 17.88 14.76
C PHE A 603 2.38 18.92 15.62
N GLY A 604 2.31 20.17 15.22
CA GLY A 604 2.86 21.30 15.95
C GLY A 604 2.30 21.36 17.37
N VAL A 605 3.11 21.86 18.32
CA VAL A 605 2.73 21.91 19.74
C VAL A 605 1.48 22.74 19.98
N ASN A 606 1.27 23.75 19.15
CA ASN A 606 0.12 24.66 19.21
C ASN A 606 -1.05 24.21 18.33
N TYR A 607 -0.91 23.07 17.61
CA TYR A 607 -1.95 22.43 16.85
C TYR A 607 -2.46 21.20 17.61
N GLY A 608 -3.73 21.12 17.88
CA GLY A 608 -4.28 20.05 18.73
C GLY A 608 -4.75 18.84 17.95
N PHE A 609 -6.02 18.88 17.53
CA PHE A 609 -6.70 17.78 16.85
C PHE A 609 -7.23 18.24 15.50
N GLN A 610 -7.23 17.33 14.53
CA GLN A 610 -7.78 17.55 13.19
C GLN A 610 -9.12 16.82 13.04
N LEU A 611 -10.12 17.51 12.46
CA LEU A 611 -11.42 16.93 12.14
C LEU A 611 -11.48 16.53 10.65
N TYR A 612 -12.07 15.37 10.39
CA TYR A 612 -12.25 14.81 9.05
C TYR A 612 -13.75 14.47 8.84
N PRO A 613 -14.54 15.37 8.26
CA PRO A 613 -15.93 15.11 7.93
C PRO A 613 -16.06 14.30 6.62
N LYS A 614 -17.16 13.53 6.52
CA LYS A 614 -17.55 12.77 5.34
C LYS A 614 -19.07 12.77 5.21
N ALA A 615 -19.55 12.82 3.96
CA ALA A 615 -20.93 12.51 3.62
C ALA A 615 -20.98 11.78 2.28
N ASP A 616 -21.87 10.80 2.15
CA ASP A 616 -22.11 10.12 0.88
C ASP A 616 -23.59 9.73 0.71
N VAL A 617 -23.98 9.55 -0.55
CA VAL A 617 -25.33 9.13 -0.96
C VAL A 617 -25.19 8.02 -2.00
N ALA A 618 -25.95 6.93 -1.82
CA ALA A 618 -26.15 5.87 -2.79
C ALA A 618 -27.64 5.75 -3.12
N TYR A 619 -27.98 5.79 -4.41
CA TYR A 619 -29.36 5.63 -4.87
C TYR A 619 -29.42 4.54 -5.94
N ASN A 620 -30.08 3.45 -5.60
CA ASN A 620 -30.37 2.35 -6.52
C ASN A 620 -31.60 2.69 -7.33
N LEU A 621 -31.44 2.88 -8.64
CA LEU A 621 -32.53 3.27 -9.52
C LEU A 621 -33.49 2.10 -9.75
N PRO A 622 -34.81 2.31 -9.70
CA PRO A 622 -35.77 1.26 -10.00
C PRO A 622 -35.83 1.00 -11.51
N VAL A 623 -35.02 0.05 -12.00
CA VAL A 623 -34.85 -0.24 -13.42
C VAL A 623 -35.70 -1.38 -13.94
N ASN A 624 -36.63 -1.90 -13.14
CA ASN A 624 -37.48 -3.07 -13.47
C ASN A 624 -38.28 -2.93 -14.77
N SER A 625 -38.47 -1.71 -15.28
CA SER A 625 -39.19 -1.44 -16.54
C SER A 625 -38.29 -1.46 -17.79
N ILE A 626 -36.97 -1.63 -17.62
CA ILE A 626 -35.97 -1.60 -18.73
C ILE A 626 -35.34 -2.98 -18.88
N PRO A 627 -35.80 -3.81 -19.84
CA PRO A 627 -35.41 -5.23 -19.91
C PRO A 627 -33.90 -5.51 -20.04
N VAL A 628 -33.14 -4.53 -20.51
CA VAL A 628 -31.67 -4.66 -20.73
C VAL A 628 -30.89 -4.28 -19.48
N VAL A 629 -31.48 -3.47 -18.56
CA VAL A 629 -30.80 -2.97 -17.38
C VAL A 629 -31.18 -3.83 -16.18
N SER A 630 -30.23 -4.55 -15.66
CA SER A 630 -30.41 -5.42 -14.48
C SER A 630 -30.32 -4.65 -13.18
N SER A 631 -29.36 -3.71 -13.12
CA SER A 631 -29.11 -2.87 -11.97
C SER A 631 -28.55 -1.52 -12.38
N ALA A 632 -28.87 -0.47 -11.63
CA ALA A 632 -28.30 0.86 -11.82
C ALA A 632 -28.19 1.58 -10.48
N LYS A 633 -27.00 2.10 -10.16
CA LYS A 633 -26.76 2.87 -8.94
C LYS A 633 -26.08 4.18 -9.24
N LEU A 634 -26.67 5.27 -8.76
CA LEU A 634 -26.03 6.59 -8.69
C LEU A 634 -25.40 6.77 -7.32
N ARG A 635 -24.21 7.35 -7.29
CA ARG A 635 -23.51 7.64 -6.06
C ARG A 635 -22.82 8.99 -6.10
N ALA A 636 -22.75 9.63 -4.94
CA ALA A 636 -22.01 10.86 -4.76
C ALA A 636 -21.41 10.89 -3.36
N ALA A 637 -20.21 11.40 -3.23
CA ALA A 637 -19.56 11.53 -1.95
C ALA A 637 -18.69 12.79 -1.87
N ILE A 638 -18.53 13.29 -0.66
CA ILE A 638 -17.56 14.31 -0.28
C ILE A 638 -16.92 13.89 1.03
N GLY A 639 -15.60 14.06 1.13
CA GLY A 639 -14.90 13.76 2.36
C GLY A 639 -13.55 14.43 2.43
N MET A 640 -13.01 14.46 3.62
CA MET A 640 -11.70 15.03 3.93
C MET A 640 -10.79 13.96 4.53
N ALA A 641 -9.55 13.89 4.05
CA ALA A 641 -8.49 13.07 4.60
C ALA A 641 -7.24 13.90 4.78
N GLY A 642 -6.40 13.52 5.72
CA GLY A 642 -5.17 14.23 5.99
C GLY A 642 -3.92 13.47 5.58
N LYS A 643 -2.77 14.16 5.76
CA LYS A 643 -1.44 13.59 5.75
C LYS A 643 -0.59 14.28 6.81
N ALA A 644 -0.16 13.48 7.79
CA ALA A 644 0.66 13.97 8.88
C ALA A 644 2.07 14.37 8.39
N PRO A 645 2.69 15.42 8.97
CA PRO A 645 4.09 15.71 8.75
C PRO A 645 4.98 14.58 9.25
N GLY A 646 6.26 14.58 8.86
CA GLY A 646 7.24 13.61 9.36
C GLY A 646 7.46 13.75 10.87
N ALA A 647 7.83 12.65 11.52
CA ALA A 647 8.21 12.65 12.92
C ALA A 647 9.28 13.73 13.18
N PHE A 648 9.13 14.47 14.27
CA PHE A 648 10.02 15.60 14.67
C PHE A 648 10.05 16.82 13.74
N ALA A 649 9.27 16.87 12.66
CA ALA A 649 9.27 18.01 11.73
C ALA A 649 8.88 19.33 12.41
N SER A 650 8.00 19.27 13.41
CA SER A 650 7.59 20.43 14.21
C SER A 650 8.63 20.89 15.24
N PHE A 651 9.64 20.09 15.56
CA PHE A 651 10.61 20.39 16.60
C PHE A 651 11.89 21.02 16.03
N GLN A 652 12.41 22.00 16.74
CA GLN A 652 13.75 22.50 16.48
C GLN A 652 14.79 21.45 16.91
N THR A 653 15.71 21.11 15.99
CA THR A 653 16.74 20.11 16.25
C THR A 653 18.13 20.64 15.97
N TYR A 654 19.12 20.01 16.56
CA TYR A 654 20.53 20.33 16.40
C TYR A 654 21.29 19.07 16.01
N SER A 655 22.23 19.20 15.08
CA SER A 655 23.14 18.11 14.71
C SER A 655 24.48 18.26 15.42
N PRO A 656 25.10 17.17 15.88
CA PRO A 656 26.43 17.20 16.41
C PRO A 656 27.42 17.66 15.34
N ASN A 657 28.40 18.44 15.76
CA ASN A 657 29.49 18.91 14.91
C ASN A 657 30.79 18.92 15.71
N THR A 658 31.90 18.68 15.05
CA THR A 658 33.23 18.84 15.64
C THR A 658 33.66 20.28 15.47
N VAL A 659 34.00 20.93 16.55
CA VAL A 659 34.46 22.31 16.62
C VAL A 659 35.91 22.29 17.14
N LEU A 660 36.78 23.13 16.59
CA LEU A 660 38.17 23.31 17.03
C LEU A 660 38.80 22.07 17.72
N GLU A 661 39.76 21.42 17.06
CA GLU A 661 40.57 20.32 17.60
C GLU A 661 39.79 19.19 18.29
N ASP A 662 38.74 18.66 17.61
CA ASP A 662 37.90 17.52 18.09
C ASP A 662 36.98 17.82 19.29
N LEU A 663 36.70 19.08 19.62
CA LEU A 663 35.69 19.41 20.63
C LEU A 663 34.29 19.16 20.08
N ALA A 664 33.45 18.49 20.86
CA ALA A 664 32.06 18.25 20.52
C ALA A 664 31.27 19.57 20.59
N GLY A 665 30.63 19.92 19.50
CA GLY A 665 29.71 21.04 19.39
C GLY A 665 28.39 20.63 18.75
N VAL A 666 27.47 21.56 18.64
CA VAL A 666 26.20 21.37 17.93
C VAL A 666 25.97 22.51 16.96
N ARG A 667 25.38 22.22 15.84
CA ARG A 667 24.89 23.21 14.88
C ARG A 667 23.38 23.11 14.73
N PRO A 668 22.66 24.21 14.48
CA PRO A 668 21.26 24.17 14.13
C PRO A 668 21.02 23.24 12.92
N SER A 669 19.99 22.42 12.98
CA SER A 669 19.62 21.47 11.92
C SER A 669 18.22 21.77 11.41
N ASN A 670 17.17 21.28 12.04
CA ASN A 670 15.80 21.60 11.67
C ASN A 670 15.32 22.85 12.43
N PRO A 671 14.80 23.89 11.77
CA PRO A 671 14.25 25.07 12.45
C PRO A 671 13.01 24.76 13.31
N GLY A 672 12.28 23.67 12.96
CA GLY A 672 11.00 23.37 13.58
C GLY A 672 9.90 24.34 13.15
N ASN A 673 8.65 24.00 13.46
CA ASN A 673 7.48 24.85 13.29
C ASN A 673 6.38 24.43 14.27
N ASP A 674 6.15 25.23 15.30
CA ASP A 674 5.17 24.95 16.35
C ASP A 674 3.71 24.98 15.88
N MET A 675 3.46 25.58 14.71
CA MET A 675 2.14 25.68 14.08
C MET A 675 1.96 24.68 12.93
N LEU A 676 2.80 23.66 12.82
CA LEU A 676 2.77 22.70 11.73
C LEU A 676 1.48 21.86 11.76
N GLU A 677 0.72 21.93 10.69
CA GLU A 677 -0.55 21.25 10.49
C GLU A 677 -0.39 20.06 9.56
N PRO A 678 -1.31 19.07 9.59
CA PRO A 678 -1.40 18.08 8.52
C PRO A 678 -1.80 18.73 7.19
N GLU A 679 -1.38 18.16 6.07
CA GLU A 679 -1.99 18.47 4.79
C GLU A 679 -3.44 17.97 4.78
N ASN A 680 -4.35 18.72 4.17
CA ASN A 680 -5.77 18.42 4.14
C ASN A 680 -6.25 18.24 2.70
N LYS A 681 -6.68 17.03 2.35
CA LYS A 681 -7.24 16.72 1.03
C LYS A 681 -8.76 16.61 1.12
N VAL A 682 -9.46 17.51 0.44
CA VAL A 682 -10.90 17.45 0.25
C VAL A 682 -11.19 16.91 -1.13
N GLU A 683 -12.00 15.85 -1.22
CA GLU A 683 -12.36 15.23 -2.48
C GLU A 683 -13.87 15.09 -2.62
N GLN A 684 -14.35 15.37 -3.82
CA GLN A 684 -15.71 15.18 -4.27
C GLN A 684 -15.71 14.13 -5.38
N GLU A 685 -16.67 13.21 -5.33
CA GLU A 685 -16.84 12.21 -6.38
C GLU A 685 -18.29 11.97 -6.72
N VAL A 686 -18.56 11.67 -7.99
CA VAL A 686 -19.85 11.23 -8.50
C VAL A 686 -19.62 10.00 -9.36
N GLY A 687 -20.47 9.00 -9.24
CA GLY A 687 -20.32 7.75 -9.98
C GLY A 687 -21.64 7.12 -10.39
N LEU A 688 -21.53 6.27 -11.40
CA LEU A 688 -22.63 5.46 -11.93
C LEU A 688 -22.13 4.02 -12.06
N ASP A 689 -22.86 3.10 -11.45
CA ASP A 689 -22.62 1.67 -11.56
C ASP A 689 -23.83 1.05 -12.28
N LEU A 690 -23.61 0.32 -13.40
CA LEU A 690 -24.64 -0.28 -14.24
C LEU A 690 -24.39 -1.77 -14.42
N GLY A 691 -25.41 -2.58 -14.24
CA GLY A 691 -25.47 -3.99 -14.66
C GLY A 691 -26.44 -4.16 -15.82
N LEU A 692 -26.03 -4.83 -16.88
CA LEU A 692 -26.82 -5.04 -18.07
C LEU A 692 -26.88 -6.54 -18.41
N PHE A 693 -27.99 -6.98 -19.04
CA PHE A 693 -28.21 -8.37 -19.51
C PHE A 693 -28.05 -9.39 -18.38
N ASP A 694 -28.83 -9.26 -17.30
CA ASP A 694 -28.73 -10.09 -16.09
C ASP A 694 -27.33 -10.04 -15.48
N ASP A 695 -26.77 -8.80 -15.38
CA ASP A 695 -25.45 -8.47 -14.85
C ASP A 695 -24.27 -9.16 -15.56
N ARG A 696 -24.49 -9.66 -16.79
CA ARG A 696 -23.42 -10.19 -17.64
C ARG A 696 -22.43 -9.11 -18.13
N ILE A 697 -22.90 -7.86 -18.20
CA ILE A 697 -22.07 -6.70 -18.50
C ILE A 697 -22.15 -5.74 -17.32
N GLY A 698 -21.02 -5.35 -16.79
CA GLY A 698 -20.87 -4.39 -15.73
C GLY A 698 -20.09 -3.15 -16.18
N ILE A 699 -20.62 -1.98 -15.88
CA ILE A 699 -19.98 -0.69 -16.14
C ILE A 699 -19.93 0.09 -14.84
N ILE A 700 -18.74 0.52 -14.45
CA ILE A 700 -18.52 1.38 -13.30
C ILE A 700 -17.78 2.61 -13.78
N SER A 701 -18.34 3.78 -13.53
CA SER A 701 -17.72 5.06 -13.87
C SER A 701 -17.68 5.99 -12.67
N THR A 702 -16.60 6.75 -12.53
CA THR A 702 -16.42 7.73 -11.46
C THR A 702 -15.70 8.95 -12.00
N TYR A 703 -16.27 10.12 -11.76
CA TYR A 703 -15.55 11.39 -11.85
C TYR A 703 -15.20 11.87 -10.45
N TYR A 704 -13.98 12.36 -10.26
CA TYR A 704 -13.53 12.91 -8.99
C TYR A 704 -12.77 14.22 -9.19
N ASN A 705 -12.83 15.07 -8.16
CA ASN A 705 -12.06 16.31 -8.04
C ASN A 705 -11.58 16.45 -6.59
N ALA A 706 -10.29 16.43 -6.41
CA ALA A 706 -9.62 16.49 -5.12
C ALA A 706 -8.72 17.73 -5.04
N LYS A 707 -8.78 18.44 -3.92
CA LYS A 707 -7.89 19.55 -3.58
C LYS A 707 -7.13 19.24 -2.30
N THR A 708 -5.81 19.25 -2.36
CA THR A 708 -4.97 19.27 -1.17
C THR A 708 -4.66 20.72 -0.82
N GLN A 709 -5.07 21.10 0.38
CA GLN A 709 -4.80 22.41 0.99
C GLN A 709 -3.76 22.25 2.09
N ASN A 710 -3.09 23.35 2.44
CA ASN A 710 -2.05 23.33 3.45
C ASN A 710 -0.92 22.34 3.12
N ALA A 711 -0.62 22.16 1.82
CA ALA A 711 0.43 21.25 1.39
C ALA A 711 1.80 21.72 1.93
N LEU A 712 2.56 20.76 2.45
CA LEU A 712 3.83 21.00 3.12
C LEU A 712 4.93 21.27 2.11
N LEU A 713 5.61 22.41 2.32
CA LEU A 713 6.74 22.81 1.51
C LEU A 713 7.90 23.29 2.40
N GLY A 714 9.11 22.90 2.04
CA GLY A 714 10.33 23.39 2.71
C GLY A 714 10.69 24.78 2.22
N ILE A 715 10.57 25.78 3.09
CA ILE A 715 10.90 27.18 2.79
C ILE A 715 12.28 27.50 3.37
N ALA A 716 13.20 27.93 2.51
CA ALA A 716 14.52 28.38 2.94
C ALA A 716 14.42 29.62 3.84
N LEU A 717 15.05 29.56 4.99
CA LEU A 717 15.11 30.69 5.92
C LEU A 717 16.28 31.65 5.57
N PRO A 718 16.17 32.93 5.94
CA PRO A 718 17.29 33.83 5.84
C PRO A 718 18.50 33.31 6.64
N PRO A 719 19.74 33.39 6.10
CA PRO A 719 20.93 32.91 6.82
C PRO A 719 21.14 33.57 8.19
N SER A 720 20.56 34.75 8.41
CA SER A 720 20.59 35.47 9.69
C SER A 720 19.87 34.71 10.83
N GLU A 721 18.98 33.77 10.52
CA GLU A 721 18.33 32.93 11.51
C GLU A 721 19.21 31.77 11.99
N GLY A 722 20.35 31.54 11.37
CA GLY A 722 21.35 30.55 11.80
C GLY A 722 21.07 29.12 11.36
N PHE A 723 20.05 28.90 10.53
CA PHE A 723 19.71 27.57 9.97
C PHE A 723 20.16 27.48 8.50
N SER A 724 20.69 26.32 8.13
CA SER A 724 21.04 26.02 6.74
C SER A 724 19.99 25.14 6.04
N SER A 725 19.03 24.61 6.79
CA SER A 725 17.94 23.80 6.28
C SER A 725 16.65 24.59 6.15
N SER A 726 15.75 24.11 5.27
CA SER A 726 14.42 24.70 5.07
C SER A 726 13.50 24.40 6.25
N GLN A 727 12.61 25.33 6.56
CA GLN A 727 11.50 25.14 7.50
C GLN A 727 10.29 24.58 6.76
N GLN A 728 9.70 23.52 7.29
CA GLN A 728 8.42 22.97 6.77
C GLN A 728 7.29 23.95 7.10
N ARG A 729 6.52 24.35 6.08
CA ARG A 729 5.36 25.23 6.22
C ARG A 729 4.17 24.73 5.41
N ASN A 730 2.97 25.00 5.90
CA ASN A 730 1.71 24.68 5.26
C ASN A 730 1.30 25.83 4.32
N VAL A 731 1.74 25.80 3.07
CA VAL A 731 1.63 26.96 2.17
C VAL A 731 1.04 26.67 0.79
N GLY A 732 0.99 25.42 0.35
CA GLY A 732 0.65 25.08 -1.02
C GLY A 732 -0.76 24.56 -1.23
N GLU A 733 -1.26 24.66 -2.45
CA GLU A 733 -2.48 23.99 -2.92
C GLU A 733 -2.23 23.18 -4.19
N ILE A 734 -2.76 21.93 -4.20
CA ILE A 734 -2.64 21.00 -5.31
C ILE A 734 -4.03 20.48 -5.69
N GLN A 735 -4.32 20.39 -6.98
CA GLN A 735 -5.54 19.79 -7.48
C GLN A 735 -5.23 18.50 -8.24
N ASN A 736 -6.05 17.48 -8.03
CA ASN A 736 -6.16 16.27 -8.81
C ASN A 736 -7.60 16.09 -9.26
N GLN A 737 -7.84 15.98 -10.55
CA GLN A 737 -9.16 15.65 -11.07
C GLN A 737 -9.05 14.55 -12.12
N GLY A 738 -10.09 13.74 -12.24
CA GLY A 738 -9.99 12.63 -13.18
C GLY A 738 -11.27 11.85 -13.38
N PHE A 739 -11.19 10.93 -14.32
CA PHE A 739 -12.27 10.03 -14.69
C PHE A 739 -11.76 8.60 -14.68
N GLU A 740 -12.48 7.73 -14.00
CA GLU A 740 -12.23 6.29 -13.92
C GLU A 740 -13.38 5.56 -14.61
N PHE A 741 -13.05 4.59 -15.42
CA PHE A 741 -14.02 3.75 -16.13
C PHE A 741 -13.57 2.30 -16.08
N GLN A 742 -14.48 1.42 -15.67
CA GLN A 742 -14.30 -0.02 -15.68
C GLN A 742 -15.44 -0.68 -16.41
N PHE A 743 -15.10 -1.55 -17.33
CA PHE A 743 -16.03 -2.40 -18.07
C PHE A 743 -15.64 -3.86 -17.84
N ASN A 744 -16.58 -4.68 -17.41
CA ASN A 744 -16.42 -6.12 -17.26
C ASN A 744 -17.56 -6.82 -18.00
N ALA A 745 -17.26 -7.89 -18.72
CA ALA A 745 -18.28 -8.66 -19.41
C ALA A 745 -17.98 -10.16 -19.37
N THR A 746 -19.03 -10.94 -19.10
CA THR A 746 -19.03 -12.38 -19.33
C THR A 746 -19.59 -12.60 -20.73
N ALA A 747 -18.69 -12.57 -21.73
CA ALA A 747 -19.04 -12.64 -23.14
C ALA A 747 -19.66 -13.99 -23.52
N LEU A 748 -19.17 -15.08 -22.93
CA LEU A 748 -19.65 -16.42 -23.14
C LEU A 748 -19.56 -17.23 -21.84
N ASP A 749 -20.62 -17.97 -21.54
CA ASP A 749 -20.64 -18.93 -20.42
C ASP A 749 -21.44 -20.17 -20.88
N VAL A 750 -20.71 -21.17 -21.38
CA VAL A 750 -21.29 -22.44 -21.87
C VAL A 750 -20.48 -23.56 -21.23
N GLY A 751 -21.11 -24.45 -20.50
CA GLY A 751 -20.58 -25.55 -19.70
C GLY A 751 -19.08 -25.91 -19.74
N PHE A 752 -18.47 -25.89 -20.91
CA PHE A 752 -17.04 -26.20 -21.10
C PHE A 752 -16.15 -24.98 -21.35
N LEU A 753 -16.72 -23.77 -21.56
CA LEU A 753 -15.97 -22.53 -21.88
C LEU A 753 -16.64 -21.32 -21.22
N ARG A 754 -15.89 -20.62 -20.38
CA ARG A 754 -16.24 -19.31 -19.88
C ARG A 754 -15.25 -18.28 -20.42
N TRP A 755 -15.78 -17.24 -21.08
CA TRP A 755 -14.99 -16.13 -21.57
C TRP A 755 -15.41 -14.84 -20.88
N GLN A 756 -14.52 -14.34 -20.03
CA GLN A 756 -14.66 -13.06 -19.37
C GLN A 756 -13.67 -12.07 -19.98
N THR A 757 -14.08 -10.83 -20.11
CA THR A 757 -13.22 -9.75 -20.60
C THR A 757 -13.44 -8.50 -19.77
N GLY A 758 -12.37 -7.76 -19.53
CA GLY A 758 -12.38 -6.51 -18.79
C GLY A 758 -11.60 -5.43 -19.51
N PHE A 759 -12.05 -4.21 -19.36
CA PHE A 759 -11.36 -3.01 -19.83
C PHE A 759 -11.40 -1.93 -18.77
N ASN A 760 -10.23 -1.39 -18.44
CA ASN A 760 -10.06 -0.30 -17.50
C ASN A 760 -9.47 0.91 -18.19
N TYR A 761 -10.05 2.08 -17.95
CA TYR A 761 -9.54 3.36 -18.43
C TYR A 761 -9.48 4.35 -17.28
N GLU A 762 -8.40 5.12 -17.22
CA GLU A 762 -8.26 6.22 -16.28
C GLU A 762 -7.66 7.44 -16.97
N TRP A 763 -8.16 8.59 -16.59
CA TRP A 763 -7.56 9.87 -16.88
C TRP A 763 -7.41 10.66 -15.60
N ASN A 764 -6.22 11.19 -15.35
CA ASN A 764 -5.92 12.01 -14.18
C ASN A 764 -5.14 13.25 -14.63
N GLU A 765 -5.59 14.41 -14.20
CA GLU A 765 -4.91 15.68 -14.34
C GLU A 765 -4.49 16.19 -12.96
N ASN A 766 -3.20 16.49 -12.83
CA ASN A 766 -2.61 17.06 -11.62
C ASN A 766 -2.18 18.50 -11.91
N LYS A 767 -2.48 19.41 -10.99
CA LYS A 767 -2.16 20.83 -11.14
C LYS A 767 -1.80 21.46 -9.81
N ILE A 768 -0.72 22.25 -9.80
CA ILE A 768 -0.38 23.13 -8.69
C ILE A 768 -1.23 24.40 -8.82
N LEU A 769 -2.00 24.70 -7.78
CA LEU A 769 -2.88 25.87 -7.75
C LEU A 769 -2.19 27.08 -7.11
N ASP A 770 -1.48 26.83 -6.01
CA ASP A 770 -0.81 27.86 -5.22
C ASP A 770 0.47 27.31 -4.60
N LEU A 771 1.53 28.10 -4.56
CA LEU A 771 2.79 27.81 -3.87
C LEU A 771 2.99 28.67 -2.62
N GLY A 772 2.01 29.52 -2.30
CA GLY A 772 2.07 30.47 -1.19
C GLY A 772 2.99 31.66 -1.48
N GLU A 773 3.09 32.57 -0.52
CA GLU A 773 4.01 33.69 -0.57
C GLU A 773 5.45 33.19 -0.33
N THR A 774 6.06 32.57 -1.34
CA THR A 774 7.45 32.15 -1.30
C THR A 774 8.30 33.25 -1.94
N ALA A 775 9.55 33.41 -1.51
CA ALA A 775 10.50 34.41 -2.08
C ALA A 775 10.78 34.16 -3.58
N TYR A 776 10.27 33.07 -4.15
CA TYR A 776 10.41 32.65 -5.55
C TYR A 776 9.03 32.63 -6.25
N ALA A 777 8.37 33.76 -6.29
CA ALA A 777 6.96 34.01 -6.57
C ALA A 777 6.25 33.16 -7.67
N ASP A 778 6.95 32.50 -8.59
CA ASP A 778 6.31 31.75 -9.68
C ASP A 778 6.84 30.30 -9.86
N SER A 779 7.94 29.95 -9.22
CA SER A 779 8.51 28.60 -9.35
C SER A 779 9.50 28.27 -8.24
N ILE A 780 9.42 27.07 -7.69
CA ILE A 780 10.42 26.50 -6.79
C ILE A 780 11.20 25.45 -7.58
N PRO A 781 12.50 25.64 -7.82
CA PRO A 781 13.31 24.65 -8.52
C PRO A 781 13.34 23.35 -7.71
N VAL A 782 12.93 22.23 -8.29
CA VAL A 782 13.05 20.87 -7.66
C VAL A 782 14.51 20.59 -7.27
N TYR A 783 15.42 21.20 -7.99
CA TYR A 783 16.85 21.12 -7.72
C TYR A 783 17.24 21.61 -6.32
N ALA A 784 16.59 22.67 -5.81
CA ALA A 784 16.83 23.17 -4.46
C ALA A 784 16.37 22.14 -3.39
N ALA A 785 15.24 21.49 -3.58
CA ALA A 785 14.70 20.51 -2.63
C ALA A 785 15.54 19.21 -2.56
N ASN A 786 16.13 18.79 -3.67
CA ASN A 786 16.98 17.59 -3.70
C ASN A 786 18.46 17.86 -3.33
N MET A 787 18.93 19.10 -3.42
CA MET A 787 20.30 19.47 -3.05
C MET A 787 20.48 19.78 -1.56
N GLU A 788 19.44 20.16 -0.87
CA GLU A 788 19.51 20.39 0.58
C GLU A 788 19.80 19.12 1.39
N ASN A 789 19.59 17.96 0.81
CA ASN A 789 20.00 16.67 1.42
C ASN A 789 21.50 16.34 1.27
N GLY A 790 22.35 17.32 1.02
CA GLY A 790 23.82 17.20 1.13
C GLY A 790 24.52 16.59 -0.08
N ALA A 791 23.86 16.50 -1.24
CA ALA A 791 24.44 15.87 -2.42
C ALA A 791 25.51 16.70 -3.16
N CYS A 792 25.62 18.01 -2.91
CA CYS A 792 26.64 18.86 -3.54
C CYS A 792 27.18 19.94 -2.59
N ASN A 793 28.35 19.70 -2.05
CA ASN A 793 29.03 20.66 -1.16
C ASN A 793 29.89 21.74 -1.85
N SER A 794 29.93 21.78 -3.17
CA SER A 794 30.57 22.88 -3.89
C SER A 794 29.86 23.18 -5.21
N ALA A 795 29.57 24.46 -5.45
CA ALA A 795 29.03 24.97 -6.70
C ALA A 795 29.87 24.54 -7.93
N ALA A 796 31.16 24.36 -7.77
CA ALA A 796 32.10 24.03 -8.85
C ALA A 796 31.94 22.58 -9.37
N THR A 797 31.61 21.63 -8.53
CA THR A 797 31.40 20.23 -8.94
C THR A 797 30.01 20.00 -9.54
N CYS A 798 29.01 20.75 -9.12
CA CYS A 798 27.68 20.68 -9.70
C CYS A 798 27.59 21.42 -11.03
N ASP A 799 28.32 22.51 -11.22
CA ASP A 799 28.38 23.22 -12.50
C ASP A 799 29.01 22.38 -13.62
N VAL A 800 29.97 21.51 -13.31
CA VAL A 800 30.60 20.67 -14.32
C VAL A 800 29.64 19.58 -14.84
N VAL A 801 28.92 18.91 -13.95
CA VAL A 801 27.91 17.91 -14.34
C VAL A 801 26.73 18.59 -15.04
N ALA A 802 26.35 19.74 -14.58
CA ALA A 802 25.26 20.53 -15.14
C ALA A 802 25.59 21.11 -16.52
N SER A 803 26.85 21.47 -16.78
CA SER A 803 27.29 21.97 -18.09
C SER A 803 27.27 20.86 -19.15
N TRP A 804 27.51 19.58 -18.78
CA TRP A 804 27.54 18.46 -19.68
C TRP A 804 26.15 17.96 -20.11
N ILE A 805 25.15 18.07 -19.26
CA ILE A 805 23.83 17.53 -19.55
C ILE A 805 22.81 18.64 -19.87
N HIS A 806 23.12 19.91 -19.69
CA HIS A 806 22.19 21.03 -19.80
C HIS A 806 20.87 20.84 -19.02
N ILE A 807 20.89 20.01 -17.96
CA ILE A 807 19.72 19.68 -17.15
C ILE A 807 19.40 20.77 -16.12
N ASN A 808 20.24 21.77 -16.02
CA ASN A 808 20.31 22.79 -14.98
C ASN A 808 19.05 23.64 -14.76
N ARG A 809 17.92 23.34 -15.35
CA ARG A 809 16.66 24.05 -15.12
C ARG A 809 15.45 23.23 -15.61
N LEU A 810 15.51 21.92 -15.51
CA LEU A 810 14.52 21.03 -16.11
C LEU A 810 13.41 20.57 -15.16
N GLY A 811 13.41 20.95 -13.92
CA GLY A 811 12.35 20.55 -12.99
C GLY A 811 12.06 21.66 -11.99
N GLY A 812 10.82 21.72 -11.52
CA GLY A 812 10.41 22.69 -10.51
C GLY A 812 8.93 22.55 -10.21
N PHE A 813 8.52 23.20 -9.14
CA PHE A 813 7.11 23.43 -8.87
C PHE A 813 6.73 24.79 -9.45
N ARG A 814 5.68 24.82 -10.26
CA ARG A 814 5.17 26.05 -10.85
C ARG A 814 3.65 26.00 -10.87
N GLU A 815 3.04 27.11 -10.48
CA GLU A 815 1.59 27.27 -10.51
C GLU A 815 1.03 27.06 -11.92
N GLY A 816 -0.11 26.39 -12.02
CA GLY A 816 -0.73 26.05 -13.28
C GLY A 816 -0.19 24.78 -13.97
N TYR A 817 0.88 24.17 -13.46
CA TYR A 817 1.50 22.96 -14.03
C TYR A 817 1.39 21.76 -13.09
N PRO A 818 1.51 20.53 -13.62
CA PRO A 818 1.58 19.32 -12.80
C PRO A 818 2.82 19.27 -11.90
N ILE A 819 2.73 18.60 -10.76
CA ILE A 819 3.89 18.26 -9.96
C ILE A 819 4.82 17.37 -10.78
N GLY A 820 6.11 17.73 -10.82
CA GLY A 820 7.13 17.03 -11.62
C GLY A 820 7.14 17.43 -13.10
N ALA A 821 6.48 18.52 -13.48
CA ALA A 821 6.60 19.09 -14.81
C ALA A 821 8.06 19.44 -15.12
N ILE A 822 8.50 19.11 -16.32
CA ILE A 822 9.85 19.42 -16.81
C ILE A 822 9.77 20.69 -17.64
N PHE A 823 10.47 21.75 -17.20
CA PHE A 823 10.53 23.02 -17.93
C PHE A 823 11.83 23.09 -18.74
N ARG A 824 11.71 23.28 -20.05
CA ARG A 824 12.84 23.40 -20.97
C ARG A 824 12.91 24.84 -21.50
N ARG A 825 14.10 25.45 -21.48
CA ARG A 825 14.33 26.67 -22.26
C ARG A 825 14.30 26.33 -23.75
N GLY A 826 13.37 26.91 -24.48
CA GLY A 826 13.40 26.88 -25.93
C GLY A 826 14.58 27.72 -26.45
N VAL A 827 15.32 27.19 -27.42
CA VAL A 827 16.24 27.99 -28.20
C VAL A 827 15.37 28.87 -29.12
N ILE A 828 15.28 30.18 -28.79
CA ILE A 828 14.45 31.14 -29.55
C ILE A 828 15.13 31.56 -30.84
N GLY A 829 16.41 31.30 -31.01
CA GLY A 829 17.20 31.59 -32.21
C GLY A 829 18.69 31.34 -31.97
N TRP A 830 19.40 31.02 -33.00
CA TRP A 830 20.85 31.03 -33.05
C TRP A 830 21.28 32.33 -33.72
N ASP A 831 22.10 33.13 -33.02
CA ASP A 831 22.85 34.20 -33.64
C ASP A 831 24.23 33.64 -34.03
N PRO A 832 24.56 33.62 -35.33
CA PRO A 832 25.81 33.01 -35.81
C PRO A 832 26.99 33.99 -35.75
N THR A 833 26.96 35.14 -35.03
CA THR A 833 28.06 36.05 -34.90
C THR A 833 28.93 35.76 -33.68
#